data_2d94b8884967050a66cd4989f1ca1f68
#
_entry.id   2d94b8884967050a66cd4989f1ca1f68
#
_cell.length_a   1.000
_cell.length_b   1.000
_cell.length_c   1.000
_cell.angle_alpha   90.00
_cell.angle_beta   90.00
_cell.angle_gamma   90.00
#
_symmetry.space_group_name_H-M   'P 1'
#
loop_
_entity.id
_entity.type
_entity.pdbx_description
1 polymer ?
#
loop_
_entity_poly.entity_id
_entity_poly.type
_entity_poly.pdbx_seq_one_letter_code
_entity_poly.pdbx_strand_id
1 'polypeptide(L)'
;MPGPGELRARQRAPVIGRDASLARVRGLVDPVPQSSQVLLVIGEAGMGKTVLLAEAAERARSSGIRVLSVTGRESESRLAFAGLHQLLRPVLASAASLPSRQAQALMGTFGLTADPGAPDQLLASVAVLTLLSELSERSPVLLVADDAQWIDRGSLEVLAFVGSRLDAERVVLLVGARGQAPPPGFERGFPELRLEPLSAADAGLLLDGQPRPPRGQARLQVLAQAAGNPLALIELATVIADDPAASRRWAAEPLPLTDRLSAVITARFAALPDRTRAALLIAAVADGPDLRAAASRGAGPDARALAPAEQQGLVTVNRTGLQFSHPLVRSAIYHSAPFAQRAAAHRQLAEALHDQPDRRAWHLAAAALQPDEQVASLLEATAAQARHRGGAAAAALAMERAAELSPDPGEQARRLVAAASAAVPTGQGEWVQELASRAMEVTADPELRLTARHDAAWALAWSGRRTAALSALLSVAEEALRDRPALAWDALGSAATVAYQSGAPAGRQAVDRTLALLEGQGPPPPGQVPGIDINVLRLWISASADPIGHRNQLLPSLHAIVGSPIDEPSRWRIASAAWLMDESDLAITLLEDAMRRLRAPGMRGTSGGSLTVLGWAYIDTGRWDEALDVAAEAGGVGEANNMEIVAASADVITATVLAHRGDSGAARWHAARALATVDPAECGLVAARARRALGVAALADGSYRQAFTQLSGLFSEDGAPLHNYASYLGVADLAAAAVRADRRMEGCDVIEHAIGRLNARASARLEQLIARARGILAGPDAAEAHFDKALADPAGDQWPFERAQLRLDHAEWLRRRRRINDAKAVLTEALSTFQRLGARSWAERAQAELRACGVAVTRVAGEPDALRELTPQQRQIVRLASDGLTDREIADRLFLSPRTVGSHLHRSYPKLGIASRHQLRDVIAQTSTPGAQPSPADVQ
;
A
#
# COMPACT_ATOMS: atom_id res chain seq x y z
N MET A 1 -31.92 23.51 3.35
CA MET A 1 -31.67 22.91 4.67
C MET A 1 -32.41 21.59 4.72
N PRO A 2 -31.77 20.43 4.67
CA PRO A 2 -32.47 19.16 4.89
C PRO A 2 -32.82 19.04 6.38
N GLY A 3 -33.99 18.46 6.66
CA GLY A 3 -34.55 18.37 8.02
C GLY A 3 -33.81 17.37 8.90
N PRO A 4 -34.03 17.41 10.25
CA PRO A 4 -33.32 16.57 11.21
C PRO A 4 -33.53 15.05 11.07
N GLY A 5 -34.37 14.59 10.15
CA GLY A 5 -34.70 13.18 9.90
C GLY A 5 -33.83 12.51 8.83
N GLU A 6 -33.19 13.26 7.91
CA GLU A 6 -32.40 12.68 6.82
C GLU A 6 -30.95 12.35 7.20
N LEU A 7 -30.50 12.79 8.37
CA LEU A 7 -29.19 12.45 8.94
C LEU A 7 -29.14 11.03 9.60
N ARG A 8 -30.27 10.34 9.71
CA ARG A 8 -30.38 9.03 10.39
C ARG A 8 -30.13 7.78 9.52
N ALA A 9 -29.97 7.91 8.21
CA ALA A 9 -29.92 6.78 7.27
C ALA A 9 -28.61 6.65 6.47
N ARG A 10 -27.54 7.37 6.79
CA ARG A 10 -26.20 7.05 6.27
C ARG A 10 -25.63 5.94 7.16
N GLN A 11 -25.47 4.73 6.60
CA GLN A 11 -24.62 3.68 7.18
C GLN A 11 -23.32 4.34 7.60
N ARG A 12 -23.03 4.37 8.92
CA ARG A 12 -21.84 5.00 9.46
C ARG A 12 -20.63 4.26 8.91
N ALA A 13 -19.80 4.98 8.17
CA ALA A 13 -18.50 4.47 7.74
C ALA A 13 -17.69 4.06 8.98
N PRO A 14 -16.94 2.96 8.93
CA PRO A 14 -16.09 2.52 10.04
C PRO A 14 -15.10 3.63 10.41
N VAL A 15 -14.84 3.80 11.70
CA VAL A 15 -13.83 4.76 12.19
C VAL A 15 -12.46 4.13 11.97
N ILE A 16 -11.74 4.61 10.98
CA ILE A 16 -10.46 4.03 10.53
C ILE A 16 -9.30 4.54 11.40
N GLY A 17 -8.36 3.66 11.75
CA GLY A 17 -7.11 3.98 12.43
C GLY A 17 -7.27 4.46 13.88
N ARG A 18 -8.39 4.13 14.53
CA ARG A 18 -8.69 4.52 15.91
C ARG A 18 -9.06 3.34 16.82
N ASP A 19 -8.67 2.13 16.44
CA ASP A 19 -9.11 0.91 17.15
C ASP A 19 -8.75 0.92 18.63
N ALA A 20 -7.51 1.31 18.98
CA ALA A 20 -7.08 1.42 20.36
C ALA A 20 -7.84 2.53 21.13
N SER A 21 -8.07 3.68 20.50
CA SER A 21 -8.83 4.78 21.08
C SER A 21 -10.31 4.42 21.27
N LEU A 22 -10.89 3.77 20.28
CA LEU A 22 -12.26 3.23 20.33
C LEU A 22 -12.40 2.17 21.44
N ALA A 23 -11.46 1.23 21.51
CA ALA A 23 -11.47 0.20 22.56
C ALA A 23 -11.40 0.81 23.96
N ARG A 24 -10.54 1.84 24.14
CA ARG A 24 -10.44 2.55 25.43
C ARG A 24 -11.73 3.29 25.81
N VAL A 25 -12.34 4.00 24.86
CA VAL A 25 -13.56 4.76 25.08
C VAL A 25 -14.77 3.81 25.27
N ARG A 26 -14.87 2.75 24.48
CA ARG A 26 -15.90 1.71 24.63
C ARG A 26 -15.77 0.97 25.96
N GLY A 27 -14.56 0.67 26.39
CA GLY A 27 -14.28 0.02 27.67
C GLY A 27 -14.76 0.81 28.91
N LEU A 28 -15.05 2.10 28.78
CA LEU A 28 -15.64 2.91 29.86
C LEU A 28 -17.15 2.70 30.00
N VAL A 29 -17.84 2.27 28.94
CA VAL A 29 -19.30 2.12 28.88
C VAL A 29 -19.76 0.68 28.66
N ASP A 30 -18.85 -0.23 28.32
CA ASP A 30 -19.12 -1.65 28.08
C ASP A 30 -17.93 -2.50 28.56
N PRO A 31 -18.02 -3.27 29.64
CA PRO A 31 -19.26 -3.52 30.43
C PRO A 31 -19.79 -2.28 31.17
N VAL A 32 -21.06 -2.31 31.54
CA VAL A 32 -21.71 -1.21 32.29
C VAL A 32 -20.85 -0.81 33.50
N PRO A 33 -20.51 0.48 33.67
CA PRO A 33 -19.57 0.93 34.69
C PRO A 33 -20.08 0.60 36.12
N GLN A 34 -19.18 0.10 36.96
CA GLN A 34 -19.42 -0.22 38.35
C GLN A 34 -18.85 0.84 39.30
N SER A 35 -18.02 1.72 38.80
CA SER A 35 -17.40 2.84 39.51
C SER A 35 -17.20 4.03 38.55
N SER A 36 -16.92 5.17 39.15
CA SER A 36 -16.71 6.40 38.38
C SER A 36 -15.41 6.39 37.59
N GLN A 37 -15.48 6.94 36.39
CA GLN A 37 -14.32 7.11 35.52
C GLN A 37 -14.36 8.46 34.78
N VAL A 38 -13.20 9.10 34.65
CA VAL A 38 -13.05 10.33 33.89
C VAL A 38 -12.01 10.11 32.80
N LEU A 39 -12.27 10.58 31.57
CA LEU A 39 -11.31 10.54 30.49
C LEU A 39 -11.36 11.84 29.69
N LEU A 40 -10.20 12.47 29.54
CA LEU A 40 -10.00 13.61 28.66
C LEU A 40 -9.56 13.13 27.27
N VAL A 41 -10.30 13.53 26.23
CA VAL A 41 -9.96 13.26 24.82
C VAL A 41 -9.39 14.55 24.22
N ILE A 42 -8.08 14.60 24.06
CA ILE A 42 -7.34 15.80 23.64
C ILE A 42 -6.78 15.60 22.22
N GLY A 43 -6.82 16.64 21.42
CA GLY A 43 -6.23 16.61 20.07
C GLY A 43 -6.58 17.86 19.27
N GLU A 44 -5.86 18.08 18.18
CA GLU A 44 -6.06 19.22 17.29
C GLU A 44 -7.44 19.19 16.59
N ALA A 45 -7.79 20.29 15.91
CA ALA A 45 -9.04 20.35 15.15
C ALA A 45 -9.06 19.30 14.04
N GLY A 46 -10.21 18.63 13.82
CA GLY A 46 -10.34 17.64 12.77
C GLY A 46 -9.82 16.24 13.07
N MET A 47 -9.24 16.00 14.26
CA MET A 47 -8.66 14.71 14.65
C MET A 47 -9.67 13.60 15.00
N GLY A 48 -10.97 13.91 15.00
CA GLY A 48 -12.03 12.93 15.23
C GLY A 48 -12.51 12.80 16.68
N LYS A 49 -12.22 13.76 17.57
CA LYS A 49 -12.70 13.77 18.97
C LYS A 49 -14.20 13.57 19.08
N THR A 50 -14.98 14.42 18.39
CA THR A 50 -16.45 14.36 18.37
C THR A 50 -16.96 13.01 17.91
N VAL A 51 -16.29 12.36 16.97
CA VAL A 51 -16.66 11.03 16.46
C VAL A 51 -16.50 9.97 17.56
N LEU A 52 -15.40 10.00 18.30
CA LEU A 52 -15.16 9.08 19.42
C LEU A 52 -16.16 9.29 20.55
N LEU A 53 -16.43 10.54 20.92
CA LEU A 53 -17.41 10.88 21.96
C LEU A 53 -18.84 10.46 21.54
N ALA A 54 -19.20 10.65 20.26
CA ALA A 54 -20.49 10.24 19.73
C ALA A 54 -20.64 8.71 19.71
N GLU A 55 -19.59 7.98 19.40
CA GLU A 55 -19.58 6.50 19.44
C GLU A 55 -19.77 5.98 20.87
N ALA A 56 -19.08 6.60 21.85
CA ALA A 56 -19.29 6.27 23.27
C ALA A 56 -20.72 6.53 23.73
N ALA A 57 -21.27 7.68 23.35
CA ALA A 57 -22.63 8.07 23.70
C ALA A 57 -23.68 7.11 23.11
N GLU A 58 -23.48 6.66 21.87
CA GLU A 58 -24.38 5.71 21.21
C GLU A 58 -24.29 4.31 21.85
N ARG A 59 -23.06 3.87 22.15
CA ARG A 59 -22.84 2.59 22.84
C ARG A 59 -23.46 2.62 24.22
N ALA A 60 -23.29 3.70 24.98
CA ALA A 60 -23.90 3.90 26.27
C ALA A 60 -25.43 3.81 26.22
N ARG A 61 -26.06 4.50 25.24
CA ARG A 61 -27.52 4.41 25.04
C ARG A 61 -28.00 3.00 24.76
N SER A 62 -27.27 2.29 23.88
CA SER A 62 -27.61 0.88 23.56
C SER A 62 -27.44 -0.07 24.76
N SER A 63 -26.56 0.28 25.72
CA SER A 63 -26.36 -0.47 26.98
C SER A 63 -27.27 -0.01 28.14
N GLY A 64 -28.27 0.89 27.90
CA GLY A 64 -29.19 1.38 28.91
C GLY A 64 -28.58 2.42 29.86
N ILE A 65 -27.42 2.99 29.53
CA ILE A 65 -26.76 4.05 30.30
C ILE A 65 -27.42 5.40 29.95
N ARG A 66 -27.73 6.22 30.94
CA ARG A 66 -28.25 7.56 30.72
C ARG A 66 -27.14 8.50 30.20
N VAL A 67 -27.34 9.13 29.03
CA VAL A 67 -26.37 10.06 28.46
C VAL A 67 -26.86 11.50 28.65
N LEU A 68 -26.02 12.31 29.28
CA LEU A 68 -26.14 13.78 29.36
C LEU A 68 -25.01 14.40 28.59
N SER A 69 -25.31 15.33 27.68
CA SER A 69 -24.28 15.90 26.80
C SER A 69 -24.37 17.41 26.66
N VAL A 70 -23.23 18.05 26.59
CA VAL A 70 -23.03 19.46 26.24
C VAL A 70 -21.98 19.60 25.17
N THR A 71 -22.21 20.55 24.24
CA THR A 71 -21.22 20.96 23.27
C THR A 71 -20.93 22.44 23.46
N GLY A 72 -19.67 22.78 23.70
CA GLY A 72 -19.25 24.15 23.87
C GLY A 72 -19.48 24.98 22.61
N ARG A 73 -19.94 26.25 22.80
CA ARG A 73 -20.12 27.23 21.72
C ARG A 73 -19.38 28.50 22.05
N GLU A 74 -18.64 29.03 21.08
CA GLU A 74 -17.86 30.25 21.28
C GLU A 74 -18.73 31.42 21.77
N SER A 75 -19.96 31.58 21.27
CA SER A 75 -20.90 32.61 21.66
C SER A 75 -21.39 32.49 23.13
N GLU A 76 -21.31 31.28 23.71
CA GLU A 76 -21.79 31.01 25.09
C GLU A 76 -20.64 30.93 26.10
N SER A 77 -19.40 30.92 25.64
CA SER A 77 -18.18 30.72 26.48
C SER A 77 -18.01 31.79 27.58
N ARG A 78 -18.65 32.94 27.44
CA ARG A 78 -18.63 34.04 28.42
C ARG A 78 -19.86 34.06 29.32
N LEU A 79 -20.85 33.20 29.10
CA LEU A 79 -22.07 33.10 29.91
C LEU A 79 -21.83 32.13 31.06
N ALA A 80 -21.76 32.66 32.30
CA ALA A 80 -21.47 31.82 33.47
C ALA A 80 -22.48 30.67 33.61
N PHE A 81 -21.97 29.45 33.78
CA PHE A 81 -22.72 28.21 33.98
C PHE A 81 -23.67 27.80 32.84
N ALA A 82 -23.54 28.40 31.66
CA ALA A 82 -24.34 28.06 30.50
C ALA A 82 -24.13 26.59 30.07
N GLY A 83 -22.89 26.12 30.07
CA GLY A 83 -22.57 24.74 29.77
C GLY A 83 -23.13 23.75 30.77
N LEU A 84 -23.07 24.05 32.05
CA LEU A 84 -23.62 23.20 33.11
C LEU A 84 -25.16 23.14 33.04
N HIS A 85 -25.80 24.29 32.80
CA HIS A 85 -27.25 24.33 32.60
C HIS A 85 -27.71 23.47 31.43
N GLN A 86 -27.01 23.59 30.26
CA GLN A 86 -27.30 22.76 29.08
C GLN A 86 -27.16 21.27 29.40
N LEU A 87 -26.08 20.86 30.08
CA LEU A 87 -25.80 19.48 30.46
C LEU A 87 -26.87 18.89 31.36
N LEU A 88 -27.28 19.64 32.41
CA LEU A 88 -28.21 19.17 33.42
C LEU A 88 -29.69 19.39 33.08
N ARG A 89 -29.99 20.15 32.04
CA ARG A 89 -31.39 20.47 31.65
C ARG A 89 -32.33 19.25 31.57
N PRO A 90 -31.91 18.09 31.02
CA PRO A 90 -32.77 16.91 30.94
C PRO A 90 -33.12 16.29 32.29
N VAL A 91 -32.36 16.59 33.33
CA VAL A 91 -32.51 16.04 34.69
C VAL A 91 -32.76 17.11 35.76
N LEU A 92 -32.94 18.36 35.35
CA LEU A 92 -33.08 19.48 36.28
C LEU A 92 -34.29 19.35 37.20
N ALA A 93 -35.37 18.71 36.76
CA ALA A 93 -36.54 18.39 37.61
C ALA A 93 -36.17 17.51 38.81
N SER A 94 -35.12 16.67 38.71
CA SER A 94 -34.64 15.87 39.83
C SER A 94 -33.92 16.68 40.91
N ALA A 95 -33.56 17.96 40.62
CA ALA A 95 -32.98 18.82 41.65
C ALA A 95 -33.95 19.10 42.83
N ALA A 96 -35.24 18.85 42.64
CA ALA A 96 -36.23 18.94 43.71
C ALA A 96 -36.04 17.89 44.84
N SER A 97 -35.33 16.80 44.60
CA SER A 97 -34.99 15.79 45.63
C SER A 97 -33.79 16.18 46.49
N LEU A 98 -33.00 17.16 46.05
CA LEU A 98 -31.81 17.59 46.77
C LEU A 98 -32.15 18.30 48.09
N PRO A 99 -31.28 18.31 49.10
CA PRO A 99 -31.41 19.14 50.27
C PRO A 99 -31.69 20.59 49.87
N SER A 100 -32.62 21.28 50.57
CA SER A 100 -33.15 22.58 50.17
C SER A 100 -32.09 23.65 49.90
N ARG A 101 -31.01 23.70 50.68
CA ARG A 101 -29.88 24.61 50.41
C ARG A 101 -29.13 24.29 49.13
N GLN A 102 -28.93 23.02 48.83
CA GLN A 102 -28.27 22.58 47.59
C GLN A 102 -29.14 22.85 46.36
N ALA A 103 -30.45 22.58 46.45
CA ALA A 103 -31.41 22.86 45.40
C ALA A 103 -31.44 24.38 45.08
N GLN A 104 -31.52 25.22 46.15
CA GLN A 104 -31.50 26.69 46.01
C GLN A 104 -30.20 27.20 45.37
N ALA A 105 -29.05 26.70 45.80
CA ALA A 105 -27.76 27.10 45.23
C ALA A 105 -27.64 26.73 43.76
N LEU A 106 -28.05 25.51 43.38
CA LEU A 106 -28.03 25.04 41.97
C LEU A 106 -29.00 25.85 41.10
N MET A 107 -30.22 26.07 41.56
CA MET A 107 -31.25 26.85 40.84
C MET A 107 -30.89 28.34 40.79
N GLY A 108 -30.29 28.89 41.86
CA GLY A 108 -29.75 30.25 41.90
C GLY A 108 -28.59 30.47 40.90
N THR A 109 -27.70 29.48 40.76
CA THR A 109 -26.61 29.51 39.76
C THR A 109 -27.15 29.64 38.34
N PHE A 110 -28.31 29.06 38.04
CA PHE A 110 -29.00 29.17 36.75
C PHE A 110 -29.95 30.35 36.62
N GLY A 111 -30.06 31.19 37.65
CA GLY A 111 -31.00 32.34 37.67
C GLY A 111 -32.49 31.94 37.69
N LEU A 112 -32.82 30.76 38.20
CA LEU A 112 -34.16 30.19 38.22
C LEU A 112 -34.89 30.35 39.57
N THR A 113 -34.31 31.13 40.52
CA THR A 113 -34.91 31.48 41.83
C THR A 113 -35.27 32.95 41.88
N ALA A 114 -36.33 33.29 42.64
CA ALA A 114 -36.80 34.67 42.78
C ALA A 114 -35.88 35.57 43.63
N ASP A 115 -35.04 34.99 44.46
CA ASP A 115 -34.05 35.68 45.31
C ASP A 115 -32.69 34.93 45.18
N PRO A 116 -31.88 35.27 44.19
CA PRO A 116 -30.57 34.70 44.07
C PRO A 116 -29.63 35.35 45.08
N GLY A 117 -29.42 34.72 46.25
CA GLY A 117 -28.34 35.09 47.16
C GLY A 117 -26.99 35.10 46.43
N ALA A 118 -25.91 35.55 47.03
CA ALA A 118 -24.59 35.53 46.41
C ALA A 118 -24.29 34.07 45.90
N PRO A 119 -23.92 33.85 44.63
CA PRO A 119 -23.72 32.52 44.06
C PRO A 119 -22.61 31.79 44.81
N ASP A 120 -22.97 30.72 45.56
CA ASP A 120 -22.01 29.85 46.22
C ASP A 120 -21.63 28.71 45.24
N GLN A 121 -20.53 28.90 44.52
CA GLN A 121 -20.06 27.93 43.53
C GLN A 121 -19.70 26.57 44.15
N LEU A 122 -19.22 26.58 45.41
CA LEU A 122 -18.88 25.34 46.09
C LEU A 122 -20.18 24.54 46.42
N LEU A 123 -21.18 25.21 46.92
CA LEU A 123 -22.46 24.59 47.24
C LEU A 123 -23.21 24.11 45.99
N ALA A 124 -23.09 24.85 44.88
CA ALA A 124 -23.59 24.42 43.57
C ALA A 124 -22.81 23.20 43.06
N SER A 125 -21.50 23.13 43.23
CA SER A 125 -20.71 21.94 42.85
C SER A 125 -21.07 20.71 43.67
N VAL A 126 -21.31 20.88 44.98
CA VAL A 126 -21.79 19.79 45.85
C VAL A 126 -23.20 19.38 45.47
N ALA A 127 -24.07 20.28 45.08
CA ALA A 127 -25.43 19.98 44.61
C ALA A 127 -25.39 19.13 43.34
N VAL A 128 -24.51 19.45 42.37
CA VAL A 128 -24.32 18.65 41.14
C VAL A 128 -23.77 17.26 41.48
N LEU A 129 -22.79 17.16 42.36
CA LEU A 129 -22.25 15.87 42.83
C LEU A 129 -23.37 15.00 43.45
N THR A 130 -24.17 15.54 44.38
CA THR A 130 -25.30 14.84 45.02
C THR A 130 -26.33 14.41 43.97
N LEU A 131 -26.68 15.29 43.01
CA LEU A 131 -27.66 14.99 41.96
C LEU A 131 -27.19 13.82 41.08
N LEU A 132 -25.93 13.82 40.70
CA LEU A 132 -25.36 12.75 39.87
C LEU A 132 -25.24 11.43 40.62
N SER A 133 -24.88 11.48 41.90
CA SER A 133 -24.87 10.33 42.80
C SER A 133 -26.27 9.67 42.87
N GLU A 134 -27.33 10.44 43.18
CA GLU A 134 -28.70 9.95 43.19
C GLU A 134 -29.20 9.39 41.85
N LEU A 135 -28.83 10.04 40.73
CA LEU A 135 -29.16 9.58 39.40
C LEU A 135 -28.48 8.25 39.09
N SER A 136 -27.23 8.10 39.53
CA SER A 136 -26.44 6.89 39.29
C SER A 136 -26.91 5.66 40.05
N GLU A 137 -27.61 5.85 41.19
CA GLU A 137 -28.26 4.76 41.91
C GLU A 137 -29.37 4.08 41.10
N ARG A 138 -30.08 4.87 40.29
CA ARG A 138 -31.19 4.37 39.44
C ARG A 138 -30.69 3.78 38.11
N SER A 139 -29.79 4.47 37.46
CA SER A 139 -29.18 3.99 36.20
C SER A 139 -27.78 4.63 36.03
N PRO A 140 -26.77 3.91 35.49
CA PRO A 140 -25.48 4.49 35.18
C PRO A 140 -25.62 5.73 34.33
N VAL A 141 -24.72 6.69 34.50
CA VAL A 141 -24.77 7.99 33.82
C VAL A 141 -23.46 8.21 33.03
N LEU A 142 -23.57 8.61 31.76
CA LEU A 142 -22.47 9.11 30.96
C LEU A 142 -22.66 10.61 30.75
N LEU A 143 -21.66 11.39 31.19
CA LEU A 143 -21.54 12.82 30.91
C LEU A 143 -20.58 13.00 29.73
N VAL A 144 -21.00 13.74 28.72
CA VAL A 144 -20.19 14.08 27.56
C VAL A 144 -20.09 15.58 27.41
N ALA A 145 -18.88 16.14 27.53
CA ALA A 145 -18.59 17.55 27.30
C ALA A 145 -17.68 17.66 26.08
N ASP A 146 -18.23 18.01 24.94
CA ASP A 146 -17.46 18.18 23.70
C ASP A 146 -17.10 19.64 23.48
N ASP A 147 -16.00 19.91 22.76
CA ASP A 147 -15.46 21.25 22.52
C ASP A 147 -15.29 22.07 23.81
N ALA A 148 -14.69 21.47 24.84
CA ALA A 148 -14.54 22.04 26.19
C ALA A 148 -13.86 23.41 26.20
N GLN A 149 -13.02 23.74 25.20
CA GLN A 149 -12.40 25.06 25.05
C GLN A 149 -13.44 26.21 24.88
N TRP A 150 -14.69 25.86 24.52
CA TRP A 150 -15.80 26.79 24.35
C TRP A 150 -16.87 26.68 25.46
N ILE A 151 -16.66 25.80 26.45
CA ILE A 151 -17.49 25.74 27.65
C ILE A 151 -17.02 26.79 28.62
N ASP A 152 -17.94 27.47 29.25
CA ASP A 152 -17.60 28.51 30.24
C ASP A 152 -16.80 27.93 31.44
N ARG A 153 -15.90 28.74 31.97
CA ARG A 153 -14.96 28.31 33.00
C ARG A 153 -15.65 27.77 34.26
N GLY A 154 -16.76 28.43 34.71
CA GLY A 154 -17.49 27.98 35.88
C GLY A 154 -18.07 26.58 35.74
N SER A 155 -18.62 26.26 34.57
CA SER A 155 -19.10 24.93 34.23
C SER A 155 -17.99 23.88 34.24
N LEU A 156 -16.81 24.18 33.66
CA LEU A 156 -15.66 23.29 33.65
C LEU A 156 -15.12 23.02 35.05
N GLU A 157 -15.00 24.04 35.89
CA GLU A 157 -14.56 23.93 37.29
C GLU A 157 -15.51 23.04 38.12
N VAL A 158 -16.84 23.14 37.91
CA VAL A 158 -17.82 22.23 38.53
C VAL A 158 -17.65 20.80 38.04
N LEU A 159 -17.50 20.59 36.75
CA LEU A 159 -17.32 19.24 36.19
C LEU A 159 -16.01 18.60 36.68
N ALA A 160 -14.93 19.35 36.78
CA ALA A 160 -13.67 18.89 37.36
C ALA A 160 -13.77 18.58 38.85
N PHE A 161 -14.47 19.44 39.61
CA PHE A 161 -14.78 19.20 41.03
C PHE A 161 -15.52 17.91 41.23
N VAL A 162 -16.55 17.68 40.44
CA VAL A 162 -17.39 16.46 40.47
C VAL A 162 -16.53 15.25 40.06
N GLY A 163 -15.84 15.31 38.92
CA GLY A 163 -14.99 14.23 38.40
C GLY A 163 -13.87 13.78 39.35
N SER A 164 -13.39 14.72 40.22
CA SER A 164 -12.36 14.39 41.22
C SER A 164 -12.88 13.76 42.50
N ARG A 165 -14.20 13.75 42.73
CA ARG A 165 -14.84 13.30 43.96
C ARG A 165 -15.81 12.12 43.78
N LEU A 166 -16.21 11.82 42.58
CA LEU A 166 -16.93 10.60 42.25
C LEU A 166 -15.96 9.41 42.35
N ASP A 167 -16.34 8.35 43.05
CA ASP A 167 -15.52 7.13 43.27
C ASP A 167 -16.36 5.88 43.04
N ALA A 168 -17.32 5.60 43.89
CA ALA A 168 -18.14 4.40 43.83
C ALA A 168 -19.43 4.56 42.98
N GLU A 169 -19.73 5.77 42.55
CA GLU A 169 -20.90 6.08 41.73
C GLU A 169 -20.70 5.54 40.28
N ARG A 170 -21.80 5.12 39.66
CA ARG A 170 -21.76 4.63 38.27
C ARG A 170 -21.86 5.77 37.27
N VAL A 171 -20.87 6.67 37.33
CA VAL A 171 -20.77 7.88 36.48
C VAL A 171 -19.51 7.87 35.66
N VAL A 172 -19.62 8.05 34.35
CA VAL A 172 -18.49 8.25 33.45
C VAL A 172 -18.50 9.68 32.93
N LEU A 173 -17.39 10.39 32.97
CA LEU A 173 -17.22 11.74 32.41
C LEU A 173 -16.21 11.69 31.26
N LEU A 174 -16.69 12.04 30.07
CA LEU A 174 -15.86 12.20 28.86
C LEU A 174 -15.79 13.69 28.52
N VAL A 175 -14.57 14.22 28.40
CA VAL A 175 -14.33 15.63 28.05
C VAL A 175 -13.47 15.71 26.80
N GLY A 176 -14.02 16.26 25.72
CA GLY A 176 -13.31 16.53 24.47
C GLY A 176 -12.75 17.97 24.45
N ALA A 177 -11.45 18.12 24.31
CA ALA A 177 -10.80 19.42 24.26
C ALA A 177 -9.86 19.55 23.05
N ARG A 178 -9.79 20.76 22.50
CA ARG A 178 -8.87 21.09 21.40
C ARG A 178 -7.52 21.57 21.95
N GLY A 179 -6.43 21.18 21.27
CA GLY A 179 -5.06 21.59 21.57
C GLY A 179 -4.25 20.50 22.25
N GLN A 180 -3.19 20.92 22.93
CA GLN A 180 -2.26 20.01 23.62
C GLN A 180 -2.38 20.05 25.14
N ALA A 181 -3.07 21.04 25.70
CA ALA A 181 -3.26 21.19 27.14
C ALA A 181 -4.70 20.81 27.53
N PRO A 182 -4.88 20.24 28.75
CA PRO A 182 -6.20 20.05 29.33
C PRO A 182 -6.99 21.33 29.47
N PRO A 183 -8.34 21.28 29.44
CA PRO A 183 -9.16 22.47 29.66
C PRO A 183 -9.09 22.95 31.14
N PRO A 184 -9.48 24.21 31.41
CA PRO A 184 -9.46 24.76 32.79
C PRO A 184 -10.16 23.86 33.79
N GLY A 185 -9.52 23.64 34.94
CA GLY A 185 -10.00 22.74 36.00
C GLY A 185 -9.52 21.29 35.89
N PHE A 186 -9.07 20.89 34.72
CA PHE A 186 -8.61 19.52 34.44
C PHE A 186 -7.09 19.39 34.27
N GLU A 187 -6.33 20.36 34.69
CA GLU A 187 -4.87 20.44 34.45
C GLU A 187 -4.09 19.32 35.15
N ARG A 188 -4.64 18.70 36.19
CA ARG A 188 -3.97 17.64 36.96
C ARG A 188 -4.94 16.57 37.43
N GLY A 189 -4.48 15.31 37.40
CA GLY A 189 -5.15 14.21 38.08
C GLY A 189 -6.14 13.42 37.23
N PHE A 190 -6.34 13.75 35.96
CA PHE A 190 -7.27 13.04 35.11
C PHE A 190 -6.55 12.27 34.00
N PRO A 191 -7.00 11.04 33.69
CA PRO A 191 -6.49 10.26 32.56
C PRO A 191 -6.73 10.96 31.22
N GLU A 192 -5.72 10.99 30.35
CA GLU A 192 -5.79 11.58 29.02
C GLU A 192 -5.72 10.53 27.92
N LEU A 193 -6.48 10.76 26.88
CA LEU A 193 -6.38 10.10 25.58
C LEU A 193 -6.02 11.15 24.54
N ARG A 194 -4.77 11.15 24.11
CA ARG A 194 -4.28 12.06 23.08
C ARG A 194 -4.49 11.44 21.71
N LEU A 195 -5.13 12.20 20.81
CA LEU A 195 -5.36 11.76 19.42
C LEU A 195 -4.22 12.27 18.54
N GLU A 196 -3.35 11.36 18.17
CA GLU A 196 -2.28 11.60 17.20
C GLU A 196 -2.82 11.61 15.76
N PRO A 197 -2.10 12.18 14.78
CA PRO A 197 -2.41 12.03 13.36
C PRO A 197 -2.55 10.56 12.96
N LEU A 198 -3.39 10.27 11.97
CA LEU A 198 -3.49 8.92 11.40
C LEU A 198 -2.15 8.49 10.81
N SER A 199 -1.84 7.20 10.91
CA SER A 199 -0.71 6.62 10.21
C SER A 199 -0.89 6.78 8.69
N ALA A 200 0.20 6.68 7.93
CA ALA A 200 0.12 6.75 6.46
C ALA A 200 -0.81 5.65 5.88
N ALA A 201 -0.82 4.46 6.48
CA ALA A 201 -1.68 3.36 6.09
C ALA A 201 -3.16 3.67 6.37
N ASP A 202 -3.48 4.13 7.59
CA ASP A 202 -4.86 4.46 7.96
C ASP A 202 -5.40 5.68 7.19
N ALA A 203 -4.55 6.67 6.94
CA ALA A 203 -4.89 7.82 6.09
C ALA A 203 -5.20 7.37 4.65
N GLY A 204 -4.43 6.41 4.13
CA GLY A 204 -4.70 5.76 2.85
C GLY A 204 -6.06 5.07 2.83
N LEU A 205 -6.35 4.22 3.82
CA LEU A 205 -7.63 3.53 3.94
C LEU A 205 -8.82 4.50 4.07
N LEU A 206 -8.64 5.62 4.78
CA LEU A 206 -9.69 6.65 4.89
C LEU A 206 -9.98 7.32 3.55
N LEU A 207 -8.95 7.58 2.73
CA LEU A 207 -9.10 8.12 1.38
C LEU A 207 -9.77 7.11 0.44
N ASP A 208 -9.36 5.84 0.50
CA ASP A 208 -9.90 4.79 -0.36
C ASP A 208 -11.40 4.52 -0.07
N GLY A 209 -11.85 4.81 1.15
CA GLY A 209 -13.26 4.77 1.55
C GLY A 209 -14.12 5.95 1.08
N GLN A 210 -13.57 6.97 0.43
CA GLN A 210 -14.36 8.10 -0.09
C GLN A 210 -15.16 7.71 -1.35
N PRO A 211 -16.29 8.35 -1.63
CA PRO A 211 -17.12 8.03 -2.81
C PRO A 211 -16.38 8.17 -4.15
N ARG A 212 -15.43 9.09 -4.24
CA ARG A 212 -14.54 9.33 -5.39
C ARG A 212 -13.12 9.51 -4.85
N PRO A 213 -12.41 8.42 -4.57
CA PRO A 213 -11.09 8.49 -3.94
C PRO A 213 -10.07 9.12 -4.90
N PRO A 214 -9.23 10.05 -4.43
CA PRO A 214 -8.15 10.60 -5.24
C PRO A 214 -7.12 9.50 -5.52
N ARG A 215 -6.57 9.48 -6.75
CA ARG A 215 -5.61 8.47 -7.21
C ARG A 215 -4.29 9.11 -7.64
N GLY A 216 -3.25 8.30 -7.79
CA GLY A 216 -1.95 8.74 -8.30
C GLY A 216 -1.37 9.96 -7.57
N GLN A 217 -0.91 10.94 -8.31
CA GLN A 217 -0.30 12.16 -7.77
C GLN A 217 -1.23 12.95 -6.85
N ALA A 218 -2.52 13.02 -7.21
CA ALA A 218 -3.53 13.69 -6.40
C ALA A 218 -3.66 13.06 -5.00
N ARG A 219 -3.62 11.73 -4.91
CA ARG A 219 -3.62 11.00 -3.64
C ARG A 219 -2.40 11.35 -2.79
N LEU A 220 -1.22 11.39 -3.39
CA LEU A 220 0.02 11.74 -2.68
C LEU A 220 -0.03 13.19 -2.17
N GLN A 221 -0.55 14.12 -2.96
CA GLN A 221 -0.72 15.52 -2.54
C GLN A 221 -1.69 15.65 -1.36
N VAL A 222 -2.84 14.98 -1.41
CA VAL A 222 -3.81 14.99 -0.31
C VAL A 222 -3.19 14.41 0.96
N LEU A 223 -2.52 13.27 0.88
CA LEU A 223 -1.84 12.64 2.03
C LEU A 223 -0.79 13.56 2.65
N ALA A 224 0.05 14.18 1.82
CA ALA A 224 1.08 15.10 2.28
C ALA A 224 0.50 16.36 2.92
N GLN A 225 -0.52 16.96 2.31
CA GLN A 225 -1.10 18.22 2.81
C GLN A 225 -2.01 18.01 4.02
N ALA A 226 -2.74 16.90 4.09
CA ALA A 226 -3.57 16.56 5.23
C ALA A 226 -2.74 16.17 6.48
N ALA A 227 -1.51 15.69 6.28
CA ALA A 227 -0.59 15.28 7.35
C ALA A 227 -1.24 14.36 8.41
N GLY A 228 -2.06 13.41 7.97
CA GLY A 228 -2.78 12.46 8.82
C GLY A 228 -4.00 13.04 9.55
N ASN A 229 -4.44 14.26 9.25
CA ASN A 229 -5.66 14.84 9.82
C ASN A 229 -6.90 14.31 9.08
N PRO A 230 -7.81 13.56 9.76
CA PRO A 230 -8.96 12.94 9.11
C PRO A 230 -9.88 13.91 8.38
N LEU A 231 -10.18 15.08 8.98
CA LEU A 231 -11.05 16.07 8.36
C LEU A 231 -10.40 16.65 7.10
N ALA A 232 -9.11 16.96 7.16
CA ALA A 232 -8.38 17.45 6.00
C ALA A 232 -8.33 16.43 4.85
N LEU A 233 -8.16 15.13 5.16
CA LEU A 233 -8.19 14.06 4.17
C LEU A 233 -9.53 14.04 3.41
N ILE A 234 -10.66 14.09 4.13
CA ILE A 234 -12.01 14.06 3.56
C ILE A 234 -12.29 15.31 2.71
N GLU A 235 -11.97 16.48 3.26
CA GLU A 235 -12.27 17.77 2.61
C GLU A 235 -11.39 17.98 1.36
N LEU A 236 -10.10 17.67 1.41
CA LEU A 236 -9.21 17.76 0.25
C LEU A 236 -9.56 16.73 -0.82
N ALA A 237 -9.99 15.53 -0.43
CA ALA A 237 -10.49 14.54 -1.38
C ALA A 237 -11.74 15.04 -2.12
N THR A 238 -12.61 15.78 -1.43
CA THR A 238 -13.79 16.39 -2.05
C THR A 238 -13.40 17.45 -3.08
N VAL A 239 -12.43 18.32 -2.75
CA VAL A 239 -11.91 19.34 -3.70
C VAL A 239 -11.35 18.70 -4.96
N ILE A 240 -10.58 17.63 -4.82
CA ILE A 240 -10.04 16.88 -5.97
C ILE A 240 -11.13 16.17 -6.77
N ALA A 241 -12.15 15.64 -6.09
CA ALA A 241 -13.27 14.96 -6.76
C ALA A 241 -14.13 15.91 -7.60
N ASP A 242 -14.22 17.18 -7.22
CA ASP A 242 -14.98 18.19 -7.92
C ASP A 242 -14.21 18.80 -9.12
N ASP A 243 -12.88 18.86 -9.03
CA ASP A 243 -11.99 19.25 -10.15
C ASP A 243 -10.72 18.37 -10.19
N PRO A 244 -10.76 17.19 -10.81
CA PRO A 244 -9.60 16.30 -10.89
C PRO A 244 -8.39 16.90 -11.63
N ALA A 245 -8.62 17.77 -12.59
CA ALA A 245 -7.55 18.46 -13.32
C ALA A 245 -6.82 19.49 -12.45
N ALA A 246 -7.51 20.06 -11.49
CA ALA A 246 -6.94 21.06 -10.58
C ALA A 246 -5.78 20.51 -9.73
N SER A 247 -5.78 19.22 -9.36
CA SER A 247 -4.68 18.61 -8.62
C SER A 247 -3.33 18.72 -9.33
N ARG A 248 -3.34 18.69 -10.66
CA ARG A 248 -2.13 18.83 -11.47
C ARG A 248 -1.71 20.29 -11.60
N ARG A 249 -2.68 21.18 -11.77
CA ARG A 249 -2.42 22.64 -11.79
C ARG A 249 -1.76 23.13 -10.51
N TRP A 250 -2.10 22.51 -9.38
CA TRP A 250 -1.53 22.85 -8.07
C TRP A 250 -0.34 21.98 -7.65
N ALA A 251 0.31 21.29 -8.58
CA ALA A 251 1.48 20.48 -8.24
C ALA A 251 2.63 21.29 -7.63
N ALA A 252 2.74 22.57 -8.00
CA ALA A 252 3.71 23.52 -7.43
C ALA A 252 3.12 24.45 -6.37
N GLU A 253 1.81 24.42 -6.16
CA GLU A 253 1.07 25.29 -5.25
C GLU A 253 0.33 24.43 -4.21
N PRO A 254 0.03 24.99 -2.99
CA PRO A 254 -0.82 24.32 -2.03
C PRO A 254 -2.23 24.09 -2.59
N LEU A 255 -2.85 22.92 -2.34
CA LEU A 255 -4.24 22.67 -2.70
C LEU A 255 -5.17 23.67 -1.98
N PRO A 256 -6.22 24.20 -2.64
CA PRO A 256 -7.17 25.06 -1.98
C PRO A 256 -7.94 24.30 -0.89
N LEU A 257 -8.39 25.05 0.12
CA LEU A 257 -9.20 24.51 1.20
C LEU A 257 -10.66 24.82 0.94
N THR A 258 -11.54 23.94 1.46
CA THR A 258 -12.96 24.27 1.53
C THR A 258 -13.19 25.49 2.43
N ASP A 259 -14.29 26.21 2.22
CA ASP A 259 -14.64 27.38 3.04
C ASP A 259 -14.65 27.09 4.54
N ARG A 260 -15.07 25.87 4.89
CA ARG A 260 -15.14 25.41 6.28
C ARG A 260 -13.77 25.30 6.96
N LEU A 261 -12.75 24.77 6.26
CA LEU A 261 -11.38 24.68 6.76
C LEU A 261 -10.68 26.04 6.72
N SER A 262 -10.94 26.80 5.67
CA SER A 262 -10.33 28.12 5.44
C SER A 262 -10.74 29.15 6.49
N ALA A 263 -12.02 29.22 6.85
CA ALA A 263 -12.58 30.29 7.68
C ALA A 263 -11.85 30.50 9.03
N VAL A 264 -11.52 29.41 9.73
CA VAL A 264 -10.84 29.47 11.06
C VAL A 264 -9.43 30.05 10.95
N ILE A 265 -8.70 29.67 9.88
CA ILE A 265 -7.30 30.09 9.68
C ILE A 265 -7.27 31.52 9.13
N THR A 266 -8.17 31.84 8.18
CA THR A 266 -8.25 33.15 7.53
C THR A 266 -8.60 34.26 8.52
N ALA A 267 -9.49 33.98 9.48
CA ALA A 267 -9.82 34.97 10.53
C ALA A 267 -8.59 35.35 11.38
N ARG A 268 -7.76 34.38 11.76
CA ARG A 268 -6.51 34.64 12.50
C ARG A 268 -5.50 35.39 11.63
N PHE A 269 -5.35 35.03 10.37
CA PHE A 269 -4.48 35.68 9.41
C PHE A 269 -4.91 37.13 9.15
N ALA A 270 -6.21 37.41 8.99
CA ALA A 270 -6.74 38.76 8.75
C ALA A 270 -6.49 39.72 9.93
N ALA A 271 -6.40 39.24 11.17
CA ALA A 271 -6.13 40.04 12.35
C ALA A 271 -4.65 40.45 12.49
N LEU A 272 -3.74 39.93 11.66
CA LEU A 272 -2.31 40.25 11.70
C LEU A 272 -1.98 41.58 11.02
N PRO A 273 -0.91 42.26 11.45
CA PRO A 273 -0.41 43.46 10.75
C PRO A 273 -0.05 43.18 9.28
N ASP A 274 -0.18 44.23 8.43
CA ASP A 274 0.10 44.09 6.99
C ASP A 274 1.51 43.57 6.67
N ARG A 275 2.53 44.02 7.42
CA ARG A 275 3.92 43.50 7.26
C ARG A 275 4.03 42.03 7.60
N THR A 276 3.31 41.57 8.62
CA THR A 276 3.27 40.15 8.99
C THR A 276 2.56 39.32 7.92
N ARG A 277 1.45 39.81 7.38
CA ARG A 277 0.70 39.14 6.31
C ARG A 277 1.53 39.01 5.04
N ALA A 278 2.24 40.05 4.64
CA ALA A 278 3.15 40.07 3.51
C ALA A 278 4.31 39.07 3.70
N ALA A 279 4.92 39.04 4.87
CA ALA A 279 6.00 38.09 5.21
C ALA A 279 5.52 36.65 5.20
N LEU A 280 4.32 36.38 5.72
CA LEU A 280 3.70 35.06 5.70
C LEU A 280 3.34 34.63 4.28
N LEU A 281 2.92 35.54 3.40
CA LEU A 281 2.62 35.21 2.00
C LEU A 281 3.89 34.80 1.25
N ILE A 282 5.02 35.51 1.43
CA ILE A 282 6.31 35.10 0.86
C ILE A 282 6.69 33.70 1.36
N ALA A 283 6.51 33.45 2.66
CA ALA A 283 6.76 32.14 3.24
C ALA A 283 5.81 31.06 2.72
N ALA A 284 4.55 31.39 2.45
CA ALA A 284 3.55 30.45 1.91
C ALA A 284 3.80 30.10 0.43
N VAL A 285 4.30 31.06 -0.35
CA VAL A 285 4.69 30.89 -1.75
C VAL A 285 5.95 30.04 -1.87
N ALA A 286 6.93 30.24 -0.98
CA ALA A 286 8.20 29.52 -0.99
C ALA A 286 8.06 28.11 -0.34
N ASP A 287 8.83 27.17 -0.81
CA ASP A 287 9.11 25.96 -0.02
C ASP A 287 10.30 26.20 0.96
N GLY A 288 10.59 25.21 1.83
CA GLY A 288 11.66 25.40 2.82
C GLY A 288 13.06 25.67 2.22
N PRO A 289 13.48 25.01 1.11
CA PRO A 289 14.71 25.33 0.40
C PRO A 289 14.71 26.71 -0.28
N ASP A 290 13.61 27.12 -0.94
CA ASP A 290 13.46 28.41 -1.61
C ASP A 290 13.50 29.54 -0.60
N LEU A 291 12.85 29.37 0.55
CA LEU A 291 12.87 30.33 1.63
C LEU A 291 14.28 30.56 2.18
N ARG A 292 15.06 29.48 2.34
CA ARG A 292 16.47 29.60 2.79
C ARG A 292 17.34 30.29 1.75
N ALA A 293 17.17 29.96 0.48
CA ALA A 293 17.92 30.61 -0.60
C ALA A 293 17.56 32.10 -0.75
N ALA A 294 16.28 32.46 -0.62
CA ALA A 294 15.84 33.85 -0.61
C ALA A 294 16.35 34.61 0.62
N ALA A 295 16.32 34.00 1.81
CA ALA A 295 16.80 34.59 3.03
C ALA A 295 18.32 34.88 2.99
N SER A 296 19.13 33.98 2.44
CA SER A 296 20.58 34.17 2.27
C SER A 296 20.94 35.36 1.38
N ARG A 297 20.00 35.85 0.56
CA ARG A 297 20.14 36.99 -0.36
C ARG A 297 19.37 38.23 0.10
N GLY A 298 18.84 38.21 1.31
CA GLY A 298 18.09 39.37 1.87
C GLY A 298 16.67 39.53 1.29
N ALA A 299 16.21 38.55 0.49
CA ALA A 299 14.86 38.55 -0.10
C ALA A 299 13.85 37.70 0.69
N GLY A 300 14.28 37.13 1.82
CA GLY A 300 13.41 36.34 2.71
C GLY A 300 12.53 37.23 3.60
N PRO A 301 11.52 36.66 4.28
CA PRO A 301 10.68 37.37 5.21
C PRO A 301 11.50 37.88 6.41
N ASP A 302 11.24 39.12 6.84
CA ASP A 302 11.86 39.67 8.04
C ASP A 302 11.39 38.90 9.29
N ALA A 303 12.34 38.32 10.04
CA ALA A 303 12.04 37.54 11.25
C ALA A 303 11.28 38.38 12.31
N ARG A 304 11.53 39.71 12.39
CA ARG A 304 10.79 40.59 13.30
C ARG A 304 9.34 40.77 12.87
N ALA A 305 9.07 40.76 11.55
CA ALA A 305 7.71 40.83 11.03
C ALA A 305 6.91 39.55 11.30
N LEU A 306 7.55 38.41 11.55
CA LEU A 306 6.91 37.13 11.83
C LEU A 306 6.50 36.93 13.29
N ALA A 307 7.03 37.72 14.24
CA ALA A 307 6.76 37.56 15.66
C ALA A 307 5.25 37.55 16.03
N PRO A 308 4.36 38.39 15.47
CA PRO A 308 2.92 38.27 15.74
C PRO A 308 2.28 36.97 15.28
N ALA A 309 2.76 36.40 14.17
CA ALA A 309 2.28 35.11 13.66
C ALA A 309 2.76 33.94 14.53
N GLU A 310 3.97 34.03 15.07
CA GLU A 310 4.51 33.04 16.00
C GLU A 310 3.76 33.07 17.34
N GLN A 311 3.45 34.26 17.87
CA GLN A 311 2.63 34.41 19.07
C GLN A 311 1.22 33.82 18.92
N GLN A 312 0.64 33.87 17.71
CA GLN A 312 -0.64 33.23 17.40
C GLN A 312 -0.53 31.72 17.05
N GLY A 313 0.68 31.16 17.07
CA GLY A 313 0.90 29.73 16.76
C GLY A 313 0.64 29.33 15.30
N LEU A 314 0.72 30.27 14.35
CA LEU A 314 0.60 29.97 12.92
C LEU A 314 1.90 29.46 12.32
N VAL A 315 3.03 29.90 12.84
CA VAL A 315 4.38 29.51 12.43
C VAL A 315 5.27 29.32 13.64
N THR A 316 6.36 28.57 13.46
CA THR A 316 7.50 28.50 14.37
C THR A 316 8.76 28.89 13.62
N VAL A 317 9.59 29.75 14.25
CA VAL A 317 10.87 30.19 13.69
C VAL A 317 11.99 29.59 14.54
N ASN A 318 12.85 28.78 13.92
CA ASN A 318 13.97 28.14 14.60
C ASN A 318 15.26 28.23 13.75
N ARG A 319 16.36 27.63 14.23
CA ARG A 319 17.65 27.64 13.51
C ARG A 319 17.62 26.98 12.13
N THR A 320 16.63 26.09 11.87
CA THR A 320 16.44 25.40 10.58
C THR A 320 15.58 26.21 9.62
N GLY A 321 14.94 27.27 10.09
CA GLY A 321 14.11 28.18 9.29
C GLY A 321 12.70 28.39 9.86
N LEU A 322 11.80 28.87 9.02
CA LEU A 322 10.38 29.03 9.31
C LEU A 322 9.62 27.75 8.94
N GLN A 323 8.75 27.33 9.83
CA GLN A 323 7.82 26.22 9.59
C GLN A 323 6.39 26.66 9.92
N PHE A 324 5.43 26.36 9.06
CA PHE A 324 4.01 26.50 9.39
C PHE A 324 3.61 25.43 10.40
N SER A 325 2.77 25.81 11.36
CA SER A 325 2.27 24.88 12.39
C SER A 325 1.51 23.68 11.78
N HIS A 326 0.90 23.88 10.61
CA HIS A 326 0.27 22.83 9.83
C HIS A 326 0.30 23.19 8.33
N PRO A 327 0.41 22.22 7.40
CA PRO A 327 0.37 22.49 5.96
C PRO A 327 -0.90 23.25 5.50
N LEU A 328 -2.04 23.02 6.16
CA LEU A 328 -3.29 23.74 5.90
C LEU A 328 -3.18 25.25 6.18
N VAL A 329 -2.34 25.66 7.14
CA VAL A 329 -2.11 27.10 7.42
C VAL A 329 -1.44 27.78 6.23
N ARG A 330 -0.43 27.10 5.63
CA ARG A 330 0.22 27.54 4.40
C ARG A 330 -0.78 27.72 3.26
N SER A 331 -1.62 26.71 3.05
CA SER A 331 -2.65 26.72 2.00
C SER A 331 -3.67 27.84 2.20
N ALA A 332 -4.20 28.01 3.41
CA ALA A 332 -5.15 29.08 3.71
C ALA A 332 -4.59 30.48 3.46
N ILE A 333 -3.33 30.72 3.89
CA ILE A 333 -2.64 32.02 3.66
C ILE A 333 -2.44 32.26 2.17
N TYR A 334 -1.96 31.26 1.42
CA TYR A 334 -1.73 31.36 -0.01
C TYR A 334 -3.02 31.74 -0.76
N HIS A 335 -4.09 30.98 -0.56
CA HIS A 335 -5.35 31.16 -1.30
C HIS A 335 -6.20 32.35 -0.82
N SER A 336 -5.97 32.86 0.39
CA SER A 336 -6.62 34.10 0.87
C SER A 336 -6.08 35.37 0.21
N ALA A 337 -4.86 35.32 -0.34
CA ALA A 337 -4.24 36.46 -0.99
C ALA A 337 -4.75 36.65 -2.43
N PRO A 338 -5.05 37.88 -2.88
CA PRO A 338 -5.35 38.20 -4.27
C PRO A 338 -4.22 37.74 -5.20
N PHE A 339 -4.58 37.36 -6.45
CA PHE A 339 -3.62 36.90 -7.47
C PHE A 339 -2.45 37.88 -7.64
N ALA A 340 -2.71 39.19 -7.70
CA ALA A 340 -1.66 40.19 -7.88
C ALA A 340 -0.59 40.16 -6.78
N GLN A 341 -1.00 39.89 -5.52
CA GLN A 341 -0.08 39.76 -4.39
C GLN A 341 0.71 38.45 -4.46
N ARG A 342 0.05 37.35 -4.80
CA ARG A 342 0.76 36.07 -5.03
C ARG A 342 1.77 36.17 -6.15
N ALA A 343 1.37 36.76 -7.30
CA ALA A 343 2.26 36.94 -8.45
C ALA A 343 3.44 37.85 -8.13
N ALA A 344 3.26 38.89 -7.31
CA ALA A 344 4.37 39.74 -6.85
C ALA A 344 5.36 38.95 -5.96
N ALA A 345 4.85 38.13 -5.03
CA ALA A 345 5.68 37.30 -4.18
C ALA A 345 6.46 36.23 -4.99
N HIS A 346 5.80 35.59 -5.96
CA HIS A 346 6.47 34.67 -6.88
C HIS A 346 7.58 35.35 -7.71
N ARG A 347 7.35 36.55 -8.25
CA ARG A 347 8.40 37.28 -9.01
C ARG A 347 9.57 37.65 -8.10
N GLN A 348 9.33 38.09 -6.88
CA GLN A 348 10.38 38.38 -5.91
C GLN A 348 11.26 37.15 -5.62
N LEU A 349 10.64 35.96 -5.48
CA LEU A 349 11.36 34.71 -5.31
C LEU A 349 12.11 34.29 -6.58
N ALA A 350 11.52 34.45 -7.77
CA ALA A 350 12.18 34.16 -9.03
C ALA A 350 13.46 35.01 -9.25
N GLU A 351 13.44 36.26 -8.82
CA GLU A 351 14.62 37.14 -8.84
C GLU A 351 15.69 36.64 -7.85
N ALA A 352 15.29 36.26 -6.65
CA ALA A 352 16.20 35.72 -5.65
C ALA A 352 16.81 34.37 -6.04
N LEU A 353 16.14 33.61 -6.88
CA LEU A 353 16.54 32.25 -7.33
C LEU A 353 17.18 32.24 -8.73
N HIS A 354 17.77 33.35 -9.17
CA HIS A 354 18.31 33.48 -10.54
C HIS A 354 19.38 32.43 -10.90
N ASP A 355 20.07 31.84 -9.93
CA ASP A 355 21.07 30.77 -10.05
C ASP A 355 20.47 29.37 -9.94
N GLN A 356 19.16 29.24 -9.74
CA GLN A 356 18.42 27.97 -9.65
C GLN A 356 17.34 27.93 -10.74
N PRO A 357 17.70 27.63 -12.00
CA PRO A 357 16.81 27.80 -13.15
C PRO A 357 15.50 27.04 -13.02
N ASP A 358 15.55 25.80 -12.48
CA ASP A 358 14.38 24.96 -12.31
C ASP A 358 13.35 25.60 -11.39
N ARG A 359 13.78 26.08 -10.20
CA ARG A 359 12.90 26.72 -9.22
C ARG A 359 12.39 28.08 -9.69
N ARG A 360 13.28 28.84 -10.33
CA ARG A 360 12.94 30.12 -10.96
C ARG A 360 11.83 29.96 -12.00
N ALA A 361 11.92 28.92 -12.86
CA ALA A 361 10.92 28.62 -13.88
C ALA A 361 9.53 28.41 -13.29
N TRP A 362 9.41 27.65 -12.20
CA TRP A 362 8.14 27.41 -11.51
C TRP A 362 7.55 28.68 -10.89
N HIS A 363 8.38 29.54 -10.29
CA HIS A 363 7.90 30.79 -9.73
C HIS A 363 7.45 31.78 -10.83
N LEU A 364 8.16 31.84 -11.96
CA LEU A 364 7.73 32.64 -13.10
C LEU A 364 6.41 32.12 -13.69
N ALA A 365 6.28 30.81 -13.80
CA ALA A 365 5.06 30.17 -14.27
C ALA A 365 3.84 30.43 -13.36
N ALA A 366 4.03 30.42 -12.04
CA ALA A 366 2.97 30.77 -11.09
C ALA A 366 2.60 32.26 -11.09
N ALA A 367 3.52 33.14 -11.49
CA ALA A 367 3.29 34.57 -11.64
C ALA A 367 2.68 34.96 -13.01
N ALA A 368 2.67 34.05 -13.99
CA ALA A 368 2.19 34.32 -15.35
C ALA A 368 0.67 34.30 -15.42
N LEU A 369 0.07 35.37 -15.96
CA LEU A 369 -1.38 35.50 -16.18
C LEU A 369 -1.77 35.14 -17.62
N GLN A 370 -0.84 35.28 -18.54
CA GLN A 370 -1.03 35.04 -19.97
C GLN A 370 0.08 34.09 -20.50
N PRO A 371 -0.14 33.45 -21.64
CA PRO A 371 0.90 32.65 -22.28
C PRO A 371 2.21 33.47 -22.47
N ASP A 372 3.35 32.87 -22.19
CA ASP A 372 4.68 33.46 -22.24
C ASP A 372 5.67 32.38 -22.69
N GLU A 373 6.17 32.50 -23.92
CA GLU A 373 7.07 31.55 -24.53
C GLU A 373 8.41 31.45 -23.81
N GLN A 374 8.89 32.54 -23.22
CA GLN A 374 10.16 32.51 -22.49
C GLN A 374 10.02 31.64 -21.21
N VAL A 375 8.90 31.77 -20.51
CA VAL A 375 8.60 30.97 -19.33
C VAL A 375 8.35 29.50 -19.73
N ALA A 376 7.63 29.27 -20.83
CA ALA A 376 7.36 27.93 -21.36
C ALA A 376 8.67 27.20 -21.71
N SER A 377 9.62 27.88 -22.37
CA SER A 377 10.94 27.31 -22.70
C SER A 377 11.79 27.00 -21.46
N LEU A 378 11.72 27.81 -20.40
CA LEU A 378 12.39 27.52 -19.12
C LEU A 378 11.82 26.28 -18.46
N LEU A 379 10.49 26.09 -18.50
CA LEU A 379 9.86 24.87 -17.98
C LEU A 379 10.21 23.64 -18.82
N GLU A 380 10.32 23.78 -20.13
CA GLU A 380 10.78 22.69 -21.01
C GLU A 380 12.19 22.25 -20.68
N ALA A 381 13.12 23.20 -20.41
CA ALA A 381 14.46 22.91 -19.92
C ALA A 381 14.44 22.21 -18.55
N THR A 382 13.55 22.65 -17.65
CA THR A 382 13.32 22.01 -16.35
C THR A 382 12.82 20.58 -16.51
N ALA A 383 11.90 20.31 -17.44
CA ALA A 383 11.42 18.96 -17.75
C ALA A 383 12.54 18.04 -18.26
N ALA A 384 13.41 18.56 -19.15
CA ALA A 384 14.56 17.82 -19.64
C ALA A 384 15.51 17.41 -18.50
N GLN A 385 15.78 18.31 -17.56
CA GLN A 385 16.61 18.05 -16.40
C GLN A 385 15.94 17.07 -15.43
N ALA A 386 14.63 17.16 -15.23
CA ALA A 386 13.87 16.22 -14.42
C ALA A 386 13.95 14.80 -14.99
N ARG A 387 13.84 14.64 -16.33
CA ARG A 387 14.00 13.32 -17.00
C ARG A 387 15.39 12.73 -16.78
N HIS A 388 16.44 13.53 -16.92
CA HIS A 388 17.82 13.08 -16.66
C HIS A 388 18.02 12.58 -15.23
N ARG A 389 17.25 13.11 -14.27
CA ARG A 389 17.26 12.68 -12.87
C ARG A 389 16.27 11.55 -12.56
N GLY A 390 15.57 11.00 -13.56
CA GLY A 390 14.57 9.94 -13.41
C GLY A 390 13.21 10.43 -12.87
N GLY A 391 12.97 11.73 -12.83
CA GLY A 391 11.73 12.34 -12.33
C GLY A 391 10.64 12.43 -13.40
N ALA A 392 10.08 11.30 -13.86
CA ALA A 392 9.07 11.25 -14.93
C ALA A 392 7.84 12.15 -14.65
N ALA A 393 7.27 12.07 -13.44
CA ALA A 393 6.13 12.91 -13.07
C ALA A 393 6.46 14.40 -13.06
N ALA A 394 7.63 14.78 -12.55
CA ALA A 394 8.08 16.17 -12.55
C ALA A 394 8.31 16.71 -13.97
N ALA A 395 8.83 15.87 -14.86
CA ALA A 395 9.01 16.21 -16.26
C ALA A 395 7.66 16.41 -16.99
N ALA A 396 6.70 15.49 -16.75
CA ALA A 396 5.36 15.60 -17.32
C ALA A 396 4.64 16.87 -16.86
N LEU A 397 4.66 17.18 -15.55
CA LEU A 397 4.08 18.41 -14.99
C LEU A 397 4.71 19.67 -15.57
N ALA A 398 6.05 19.71 -15.71
CA ALA A 398 6.75 20.85 -16.27
C ALA A 398 6.40 21.05 -17.74
N MET A 399 6.29 19.96 -18.53
CA MET A 399 5.85 20.01 -19.93
C MET A 399 4.36 20.42 -20.07
N GLU A 400 3.48 19.88 -19.22
CA GLU A 400 2.06 20.28 -19.22
C GLU A 400 1.94 21.79 -18.95
N ARG A 401 2.64 22.30 -17.93
CA ARG A 401 2.61 23.73 -17.63
C ARG A 401 3.27 24.58 -18.72
N ALA A 402 4.34 24.09 -19.36
CA ALA A 402 4.93 24.73 -20.51
C ALA A 402 3.94 24.83 -21.68
N ALA A 403 3.18 23.78 -21.95
CA ALA A 403 2.13 23.78 -22.98
C ALA A 403 1.02 24.81 -22.69
N GLU A 404 0.57 24.93 -21.42
CA GLU A 404 -0.42 25.94 -21.03
C GLU A 404 0.08 27.38 -21.25
N LEU A 405 1.38 27.61 -21.14
CA LEU A 405 2.00 28.91 -21.32
C LEU A 405 2.49 29.15 -22.76
N SER A 406 2.29 28.21 -23.67
CA SER A 406 2.68 28.35 -25.10
C SER A 406 1.70 29.23 -25.86
N PRO A 407 2.15 30.34 -26.46
CA PRO A 407 1.27 31.17 -27.33
C PRO A 407 0.98 30.51 -28.67
N ASP A 408 1.90 29.71 -29.20
CA ASP A 408 1.78 29.01 -30.49
C ASP A 408 1.10 27.64 -30.32
N PRO A 409 0.00 27.34 -31.05
CA PRO A 409 -0.72 26.07 -30.94
C PRO A 409 0.14 24.85 -31.34
N GLY A 410 1.09 24.99 -32.26
CA GLY A 410 1.99 23.91 -32.67
C GLY A 410 2.94 23.53 -31.54
N GLU A 411 3.56 24.51 -30.89
CA GLU A 411 4.40 24.29 -29.71
C GLU A 411 3.61 23.78 -28.51
N GLN A 412 2.38 24.29 -28.33
CA GLN A 412 1.46 23.78 -27.30
C GLN A 412 1.19 22.28 -27.50
N ALA A 413 0.84 21.85 -28.71
CA ALA A 413 0.59 20.45 -29.03
C ALA A 413 1.84 19.60 -28.85
N ARG A 414 3.01 20.06 -29.32
CA ARG A 414 4.28 19.37 -29.17
C ARG A 414 4.60 19.13 -27.68
N ARG A 415 4.41 20.14 -26.84
CA ARG A 415 4.65 20.05 -25.41
C ARG A 415 3.63 19.16 -24.70
N LEU A 416 2.34 19.16 -25.12
CA LEU A 416 1.34 18.24 -24.60
C LEU A 416 1.67 16.78 -24.91
N VAL A 417 2.12 16.48 -26.14
CA VAL A 417 2.57 15.13 -26.50
C VAL A 417 3.78 14.74 -25.67
N ALA A 418 4.77 15.65 -25.53
CA ALA A 418 5.95 15.39 -24.69
C ALA A 418 5.57 15.18 -23.21
N ALA A 419 4.54 15.89 -22.71
CA ALA A 419 3.99 15.69 -21.37
C ALA A 419 3.34 14.30 -21.23
N ALA A 420 2.51 13.88 -22.22
CA ALA A 420 1.89 12.57 -22.23
C ALA A 420 2.93 11.45 -22.21
N SER A 421 3.95 11.52 -23.09
CA SER A 421 5.04 10.55 -23.14
C SER A 421 5.84 10.50 -21.83
N ALA A 422 6.10 11.65 -21.20
CA ALA A 422 6.77 11.72 -19.90
C ALA A 422 5.89 11.17 -18.76
N ALA A 423 4.56 11.21 -18.88
CA ALA A 423 3.61 10.69 -17.90
C ALA A 423 3.42 9.16 -17.99
N VAL A 424 3.65 8.54 -19.16
CA VAL A 424 3.50 7.07 -19.35
C VAL A 424 4.22 6.26 -18.24
N PRO A 425 5.49 6.51 -17.91
CA PRO A 425 6.19 5.73 -16.87
C PRO A 425 5.61 5.92 -15.45
N THR A 426 4.74 6.88 -15.22
CA THR A 426 4.12 7.12 -13.91
C THR A 426 2.98 6.14 -13.61
N GLY A 427 2.45 5.43 -14.63
CA GLY A 427 1.29 4.56 -14.51
C GLY A 427 -0.06 5.29 -14.39
N GLN A 428 -0.08 6.62 -14.44
CA GLN A 428 -1.31 7.43 -14.33
C GLN A 428 -2.07 7.50 -15.67
N GLY A 429 -2.76 6.42 -16.04
CA GLY A 429 -3.39 6.26 -17.35
C GLY A 429 -4.40 7.38 -17.70
N GLU A 430 -5.19 7.84 -16.74
CA GLU A 430 -6.17 8.92 -16.96
C GLU A 430 -5.47 10.24 -17.33
N TRP A 431 -4.36 10.55 -16.69
CA TRP A 431 -3.57 11.74 -17.00
C TRP A 431 -2.97 11.69 -18.41
N VAL A 432 -2.39 10.54 -18.78
CA VAL A 432 -1.84 10.34 -20.14
C VAL A 432 -2.94 10.50 -21.19
N GLN A 433 -4.13 9.90 -20.97
CA GLN A 433 -5.26 10.00 -21.90
C GLN A 433 -5.75 11.45 -22.04
N GLU A 434 -5.82 12.20 -20.94
CA GLU A 434 -6.21 13.61 -20.97
C GLU A 434 -5.22 14.46 -21.77
N LEU A 435 -3.91 14.32 -21.49
CA LEU A 435 -2.85 15.05 -22.21
C LEU A 435 -2.85 14.74 -23.70
N ALA A 436 -2.98 13.45 -24.05
CA ALA A 436 -3.07 13.00 -25.44
C ALA A 436 -4.31 13.54 -26.15
N SER A 437 -5.47 13.56 -25.47
CA SER A 437 -6.71 14.12 -26.03
C SER A 437 -6.58 15.62 -26.29
N ARG A 438 -6.08 16.37 -25.32
CA ARG A 438 -5.81 17.82 -25.45
C ARG A 438 -4.83 18.10 -26.61
N ALA A 439 -3.78 17.29 -26.75
CA ALA A 439 -2.85 17.41 -27.86
C ALA A 439 -3.55 17.22 -29.22
N MET A 440 -4.37 16.17 -29.34
CA MET A 440 -5.10 15.86 -30.59
C MET A 440 -6.17 16.91 -30.95
N GLU A 441 -6.70 17.66 -29.98
CA GLU A 441 -7.64 18.77 -30.22
C GLU A 441 -6.92 19.99 -30.81
N VAL A 442 -5.67 20.22 -30.43
CA VAL A 442 -4.91 21.41 -30.81
C VAL A 442 -4.15 21.22 -32.14
N THR A 443 -3.75 19.97 -32.50
CA THR A 443 -2.92 19.73 -33.67
C THR A 443 -3.59 18.89 -34.75
N ALA A 444 -3.30 19.26 -36.03
CA ALA A 444 -3.56 18.44 -37.20
C ALA A 444 -2.32 17.68 -37.70
N ASP A 445 -1.16 17.89 -37.09
CA ASP A 445 0.09 17.22 -37.45
C ASP A 445 -0.02 15.70 -37.25
N PRO A 446 0.10 14.89 -38.31
CA PRO A 446 -0.04 13.44 -38.22
C PRO A 446 0.98 12.78 -37.26
N GLU A 447 2.17 13.36 -37.16
CA GLU A 447 3.22 12.84 -36.30
C GLU A 447 2.85 12.95 -34.82
N LEU A 448 2.50 14.15 -34.41
CA LEU A 448 2.07 14.42 -33.04
C LEU A 448 0.83 13.60 -32.68
N ARG A 449 -0.11 13.47 -33.61
CA ARG A 449 -1.32 12.66 -33.41
C ARG A 449 -1.02 11.17 -33.24
N LEU A 450 -0.09 10.59 -34.04
CA LEU A 450 0.28 9.19 -33.90
C LEU A 450 0.98 8.91 -32.57
N THR A 451 1.89 9.78 -32.15
CA THR A 451 2.56 9.67 -30.86
C THR A 451 1.58 9.79 -29.70
N ALA A 452 0.64 10.78 -29.75
CA ALA A 452 -0.40 10.92 -28.74
C ALA A 452 -1.31 9.67 -28.66
N ARG A 453 -1.67 9.07 -29.81
CA ARG A 453 -2.46 7.82 -29.87
C ARG A 453 -1.71 6.63 -29.30
N HIS A 454 -0.39 6.53 -29.56
CA HIS A 454 0.46 5.51 -28.95
C HIS A 454 0.43 5.61 -27.41
N ASP A 455 0.67 6.80 -26.87
CA ASP A 455 0.71 7.02 -25.42
C ASP A 455 -0.68 6.78 -24.77
N ALA A 456 -1.75 7.26 -25.41
CA ALA A 456 -3.13 6.98 -24.98
C ALA A 456 -3.46 5.48 -24.99
N ALA A 457 -2.99 4.74 -26.01
CA ALA A 457 -3.19 3.29 -26.08
C ALA A 457 -2.45 2.55 -24.97
N TRP A 458 -1.23 2.98 -24.64
CA TRP A 458 -0.48 2.44 -23.53
C TRP A 458 -1.19 2.69 -22.19
N ALA A 459 -1.77 3.88 -22.00
CA ALA A 459 -2.58 4.23 -20.84
C ALA A 459 -3.85 3.36 -20.69
N LEU A 460 -4.45 2.91 -21.81
CA LEU A 460 -5.56 1.94 -21.77
C LEU A 460 -5.11 0.60 -21.19
N ALA A 461 -3.89 0.15 -21.49
CA ALA A 461 -3.34 -1.08 -20.92
C ALA A 461 -3.19 -1.00 -19.40
N TRP A 462 -2.77 0.14 -18.86
CA TRP A 462 -2.66 0.38 -17.42
C TRP A 462 -4.01 0.36 -16.70
N SER A 463 -5.08 0.87 -17.34
CA SER A 463 -6.44 0.89 -16.80
C SER A 463 -7.23 -0.39 -17.02
N GLY A 464 -6.57 -1.51 -17.31
CA GLY A 464 -7.18 -2.83 -17.45
C GLY A 464 -7.85 -3.11 -18.82
N ARG A 465 -7.95 -2.13 -19.72
CA ARG A 465 -8.59 -2.27 -21.04
C ARG A 465 -7.63 -2.77 -22.11
N ARG A 466 -7.10 -3.98 -21.93
CA ARG A 466 -5.98 -4.51 -22.73
C ARG A 466 -6.36 -4.84 -24.17
N THR A 467 -7.55 -5.35 -24.38
CA THR A 467 -8.04 -5.62 -25.75
C THR A 467 -8.13 -4.34 -26.60
N ALA A 468 -8.65 -3.26 -26.03
CA ALA A 468 -8.70 -1.97 -26.70
C ALA A 468 -7.30 -1.36 -26.90
N ALA A 469 -6.41 -1.47 -25.88
CA ALA A 469 -5.03 -1.04 -25.97
C ALA A 469 -4.27 -1.76 -27.10
N LEU A 470 -4.38 -3.08 -27.16
CA LEU A 470 -3.74 -3.88 -28.20
C LEU A 470 -4.18 -3.48 -29.61
N SER A 471 -5.49 -3.32 -29.83
CA SER A 471 -6.04 -2.89 -31.12
C SER A 471 -5.52 -1.49 -31.51
N ALA A 472 -5.48 -0.56 -30.56
CA ALA A 472 -5.00 0.80 -30.82
C ALA A 472 -3.48 0.82 -31.11
N LEU A 473 -2.67 0.08 -30.37
CA LEU A 473 -1.23 -0.02 -30.58
C LEU A 473 -0.87 -0.65 -31.93
N LEU A 474 -1.56 -1.71 -32.35
CA LEU A 474 -1.39 -2.33 -33.66
C LEU A 474 -1.79 -1.35 -34.78
N SER A 475 -2.91 -0.61 -34.65
CA SER A 475 -3.30 0.41 -35.60
C SER A 475 -2.23 1.52 -35.76
N VAL A 476 -1.62 1.99 -34.64
CA VAL A 476 -0.53 2.95 -34.67
C VAL A 476 0.71 2.34 -35.37
N ALA A 477 1.06 1.09 -35.05
CA ALA A 477 2.19 0.41 -35.67
C ALA A 477 2.01 0.29 -37.21
N GLU A 478 0.83 -0.10 -37.67
CA GLU A 478 0.51 -0.25 -39.11
C GLU A 478 0.48 1.10 -39.84
N GLU A 479 -0.08 2.15 -39.25
CA GLU A 479 -0.09 3.51 -39.85
C GLU A 479 1.32 4.11 -39.92
N ALA A 480 2.14 3.88 -38.90
CA ALA A 480 3.51 4.41 -38.82
C ALA A 480 4.53 3.67 -39.71
N LEU A 481 4.17 2.52 -40.29
CA LEU A 481 5.06 1.58 -41.00
C LEU A 481 5.99 2.27 -42.01
N ARG A 482 5.47 3.13 -42.87
CA ARG A 482 6.19 3.71 -44.03
C ARG A 482 6.96 4.95 -43.64
N ASP A 483 6.33 5.85 -42.91
CA ASP A 483 6.82 7.19 -42.69
C ASP A 483 7.56 7.34 -41.38
N ARG A 484 7.33 6.41 -40.42
CA ARG A 484 7.81 6.49 -39.04
C ARG A 484 8.18 5.12 -38.47
N PRO A 485 9.14 4.41 -39.04
CA PRO A 485 9.49 3.04 -38.65
C PRO A 485 9.86 2.95 -37.16
N ALA A 486 10.47 3.99 -36.58
CA ALA A 486 10.81 4.03 -35.17
C ALA A 486 9.57 3.90 -34.26
N LEU A 487 8.54 4.72 -34.53
CA LEU A 487 7.29 4.66 -33.77
C LEU A 487 6.55 3.33 -34.01
N ALA A 488 6.61 2.80 -35.24
CA ALA A 488 6.01 1.50 -35.56
C ALA A 488 6.63 0.36 -34.74
N TRP A 489 7.95 0.34 -34.59
CA TRP A 489 8.66 -0.66 -33.76
C TRP A 489 8.34 -0.50 -32.27
N ASP A 490 8.28 0.73 -31.74
CA ASP A 490 7.96 0.97 -30.34
C ASP A 490 6.49 0.62 -30.03
N ALA A 491 5.56 0.98 -30.91
CA ALA A 491 4.15 0.61 -30.79
C ALA A 491 3.95 -0.91 -30.84
N LEU A 492 4.67 -1.61 -31.71
CA LEU A 492 4.62 -3.08 -31.77
C LEU A 492 5.25 -3.72 -30.54
N GLY A 493 6.35 -3.17 -30.01
CA GLY A 493 6.94 -3.61 -28.74
C GLY A 493 5.99 -3.46 -27.54
N SER A 494 5.23 -2.38 -27.54
CA SER A 494 4.16 -2.13 -26.56
C SER A 494 3.00 -3.11 -26.75
N ALA A 495 2.56 -3.31 -27.99
CA ALA A 495 1.51 -4.28 -28.34
C ALA A 495 1.88 -5.72 -27.94
N ALA A 496 3.13 -6.13 -28.14
CA ALA A 496 3.65 -7.44 -27.74
C ALA A 496 3.57 -7.63 -26.20
N THR A 497 3.89 -6.59 -25.43
CA THR A 497 3.75 -6.62 -23.96
C THR A 497 2.30 -6.85 -23.55
N VAL A 498 1.36 -6.12 -24.15
CA VAL A 498 -0.08 -6.26 -23.86
C VAL A 498 -0.61 -7.61 -24.30
N ALA A 499 -0.21 -8.09 -25.48
CA ALA A 499 -0.59 -9.41 -26.00
C ALA A 499 -0.07 -10.55 -25.10
N TYR A 500 1.15 -10.44 -24.59
CA TYR A 500 1.71 -11.39 -23.62
C TYR A 500 0.90 -11.42 -22.32
N GLN A 501 0.56 -10.27 -21.76
CA GLN A 501 -0.22 -10.18 -20.51
C GLN A 501 -1.63 -10.75 -20.68
N SER A 502 -2.26 -10.52 -21.83
CA SER A 502 -3.57 -11.06 -22.18
C SER A 502 -3.52 -12.58 -22.39
N GLY A 503 -2.49 -13.08 -23.06
CA GLY A 503 -2.34 -14.48 -23.45
C GLY A 503 -3.26 -14.92 -24.59
N ALA A 504 -4.11 -14.04 -25.13
CA ALA A 504 -5.08 -14.37 -26.18
C ALA A 504 -4.40 -14.71 -27.52
N PRO A 505 -4.74 -15.87 -28.17
CA PRO A 505 -4.08 -16.31 -29.41
C PRO A 505 -4.22 -15.30 -30.55
N ALA A 506 -5.38 -14.65 -30.69
CA ALA A 506 -5.64 -13.67 -31.75
C ALA A 506 -4.70 -12.46 -31.66
N GLY A 507 -4.45 -11.96 -30.43
CA GLY A 507 -3.55 -10.85 -30.19
C GLY A 507 -2.11 -11.19 -30.59
N ARG A 508 -1.62 -12.36 -30.21
CA ARG A 508 -0.27 -12.84 -30.60
C ARG A 508 -0.11 -12.97 -32.11
N GLN A 509 -1.09 -13.59 -32.79
CA GLN A 509 -1.10 -13.70 -34.24
C GLN A 509 -1.12 -12.35 -34.94
N ALA A 510 -1.78 -11.36 -34.35
CA ALA A 510 -1.76 -10.00 -34.88
C ALA A 510 -0.36 -9.35 -34.73
N VAL A 511 0.28 -9.50 -33.57
CA VAL A 511 1.68 -9.06 -33.35
C VAL A 511 2.62 -9.71 -34.35
N ASP A 512 2.55 -11.03 -34.56
CA ASP A 512 3.40 -11.76 -35.53
C ASP A 512 3.21 -11.27 -36.97
N ARG A 513 1.94 -11.01 -37.38
CA ARG A 513 1.65 -10.47 -38.72
C ARG A 513 2.25 -9.06 -38.89
N THR A 514 2.08 -8.19 -37.91
CA THR A 514 2.61 -6.81 -37.97
C THR A 514 4.13 -6.82 -37.90
N LEU A 515 4.75 -7.73 -37.14
CA LEU A 515 6.21 -7.94 -37.16
C LEU A 515 6.71 -8.32 -38.56
N ALA A 516 6.05 -9.27 -39.21
CA ALA A 516 6.43 -9.67 -40.58
C ALA A 516 6.29 -8.53 -41.59
N LEU A 517 5.28 -7.64 -41.42
CA LEU A 517 5.16 -6.44 -42.25
C LEU A 517 6.29 -5.45 -42.02
N LEU A 518 6.70 -5.22 -40.75
CA LEU A 518 7.85 -4.36 -40.41
C LEU A 518 9.18 -4.91 -40.97
N GLU A 519 9.42 -6.20 -40.84
CA GLU A 519 10.63 -6.85 -41.36
C GLU A 519 10.71 -6.80 -42.89
N GLY A 520 9.55 -6.88 -43.58
CA GLY A 520 9.45 -6.75 -45.02
C GLY A 520 9.81 -5.38 -45.56
N GLN A 521 9.84 -4.32 -44.72
CA GLN A 521 10.29 -2.97 -45.12
C GLN A 521 11.81 -2.79 -45.06
N GLY A 522 12.54 -3.79 -44.52
CA GLY A 522 13.98 -3.70 -44.29
C GLY A 522 14.32 -2.97 -42.95
N PRO A 523 15.59 -3.07 -42.51
CA PRO A 523 15.99 -2.40 -41.27
C PRO A 523 15.91 -0.87 -41.44
N PRO A 524 15.39 -0.12 -40.47
CA PRO A 524 15.40 1.33 -40.49
C PRO A 524 16.86 1.85 -40.47
N PRO A 525 17.14 3.02 -41.06
CA PRO A 525 18.47 3.59 -41.07
C PRO A 525 19.05 3.73 -39.65
N PRO A 526 20.37 3.44 -39.47
CA PRO A 526 21.04 3.58 -38.19
C PRO A 526 20.88 5.01 -37.64
N GLY A 527 20.45 5.14 -36.38
CA GLY A 527 20.32 6.43 -35.70
C GLY A 527 18.93 7.10 -35.76
N GLN A 528 17.92 6.49 -36.44
CA GLN A 528 16.58 7.08 -36.48
C GLN A 528 15.72 6.77 -35.24
N VAL A 529 16.19 5.91 -34.34
CA VAL A 529 15.48 5.60 -33.07
C VAL A 529 16.38 6.02 -31.91
N PRO A 530 16.27 7.25 -31.39
CA PRO A 530 17.08 7.66 -30.25
C PRO A 530 16.73 6.79 -29.03
N GLY A 531 17.74 6.04 -28.54
CA GLY A 531 17.65 5.32 -27.26
C GLY A 531 16.95 3.95 -27.28
N ILE A 532 16.69 3.35 -28.47
CA ILE A 532 16.14 1.99 -28.58
C ILE A 532 16.88 1.18 -29.64
N ASP A 533 17.46 0.04 -29.24
CA ASP A 533 18.02 -0.93 -30.19
C ASP A 533 16.90 -1.80 -30.79
N ILE A 534 16.76 -1.77 -32.12
CA ILE A 534 15.75 -2.54 -32.86
C ILE A 534 15.95 -4.06 -32.67
N ASN A 535 17.20 -4.50 -32.53
CA ASN A 535 17.46 -5.94 -32.27
C ASN A 535 16.90 -6.35 -30.91
N VAL A 536 16.96 -5.45 -29.93
CA VAL A 536 16.32 -5.67 -28.61
C VAL A 536 14.80 -5.68 -28.72
N LEU A 537 14.20 -4.76 -29.50
CA LEU A 537 12.76 -4.76 -29.74
C LEU A 537 12.33 -6.04 -30.47
N ARG A 538 13.02 -6.44 -31.53
CA ARG A 538 12.74 -7.69 -32.23
C ARG A 538 12.82 -8.90 -31.31
N LEU A 539 13.89 -8.99 -30.50
CA LEU A 539 14.03 -10.05 -29.49
C LEU A 539 12.83 -10.07 -28.53
N TRP A 540 12.47 -8.90 -27.97
CA TRP A 540 11.37 -8.78 -27.04
C TRP A 540 10.02 -9.13 -27.66
N ILE A 541 9.70 -8.60 -28.85
CA ILE A 541 8.44 -8.88 -29.57
C ILE A 541 8.30 -10.35 -29.85
N SER A 542 9.34 -10.99 -30.42
CA SER A 542 9.30 -12.42 -30.78
C SER A 542 9.24 -13.31 -29.54
N ALA A 543 9.99 -13.00 -28.47
CA ALA A 543 9.95 -13.73 -27.22
C ALA A 543 8.59 -13.61 -26.50
N SER A 544 7.93 -12.45 -26.58
CA SER A 544 6.63 -12.21 -25.97
C SER A 544 5.50 -12.90 -26.74
N ALA A 545 5.57 -12.93 -28.06
CA ALA A 545 4.56 -13.56 -28.92
C ALA A 545 4.54 -15.07 -28.75
N ASP A 546 5.70 -15.72 -28.89
CA ASP A 546 5.82 -17.17 -28.67
C ASP A 546 7.17 -17.55 -28.01
N PRO A 547 7.25 -17.46 -26.65
CA PRO A 547 8.47 -17.74 -25.90
C PRO A 547 8.94 -19.20 -26.06
N ILE A 548 8.01 -20.11 -26.31
CA ILE A 548 8.30 -21.54 -26.47
C ILE A 548 8.78 -21.83 -27.90
N GLY A 549 8.03 -21.34 -28.88
CA GLY A 549 8.30 -21.67 -30.30
C GLY A 549 9.54 -20.96 -30.87
N HIS A 550 9.83 -19.74 -30.43
CA HIS A 550 10.94 -18.96 -30.95
C HIS A 550 12.25 -19.14 -30.17
N ARG A 551 12.23 -19.80 -29.01
CA ARG A 551 13.36 -19.90 -28.08
C ARG A 551 14.70 -20.25 -28.78
N ASN A 552 14.74 -21.36 -29.54
CA ASN A 552 15.97 -21.84 -30.14
C ASN A 552 16.55 -20.90 -31.18
N GLN A 553 15.70 -20.08 -31.82
CA GLN A 553 16.13 -19.08 -32.81
C GLN A 553 16.62 -17.81 -32.12
N LEU A 554 16.05 -17.44 -30.97
CA LEU A 554 16.33 -16.20 -30.25
C LEU A 554 17.51 -16.29 -29.28
N LEU A 555 17.84 -17.47 -28.75
CA LEU A 555 18.95 -17.64 -27.81
C LEU A 555 20.31 -17.13 -28.34
N PRO A 556 20.73 -17.43 -29.57
CA PRO A 556 21.99 -16.88 -30.11
C PRO A 556 21.96 -15.33 -30.19
N SER A 557 20.82 -14.76 -30.57
CA SER A 557 20.63 -13.32 -30.62
C SER A 557 20.65 -12.68 -29.22
N LEU A 558 20.05 -13.29 -28.22
CA LEU A 558 20.11 -12.88 -26.82
C LEU A 558 21.58 -12.82 -26.34
N HIS A 559 22.34 -13.90 -26.54
CA HIS A 559 23.74 -13.96 -26.10
C HIS A 559 24.63 -12.93 -26.84
N ALA A 560 24.38 -12.68 -28.12
CA ALA A 560 25.09 -11.65 -28.88
C ALA A 560 24.82 -10.25 -28.37
N ILE A 561 23.54 -9.93 -28.02
CA ILE A 561 23.12 -8.64 -27.47
C ILE A 561 23.76 -8.44 -26.09
N VAL A 562 23.72 -9.46 -25.22
CA VAL A 562 24.30 -9.38 -23.87
C VAL A 562 25.82 -9.20 -23.89
N GLY A 563 26.51 -9.70 -24.92
CA GLY A 563 27.96 -9.49 -25.14
C GLY A 563 28.33 -8.09 -25.59
N SER A 564 27.35 -7.20 -25.84
CA SER A 564 27.56 -5.82 -26.30
C SER A 564 27.20 -4.82 -25.18
N PRO A 565 27.66 -3.54 -25.26
CA PRO A 565 27.19 -2.52 -24.30
C PRO A 565 25.68 -2.33 -24.40
N ILE A 566 24.98 -2.49 -23.27
CA ILE A 566 23.52 -2.41 -23.17
C ILE A 566 23.16 -1.05 -22.56
N ASP A 567 22.28 -0.30 -23.22
CA ASP A 567 21.68 0.92 -22.69
C ASP A 567 20.63 0.60 -21.58
N GLU A 568 20.38 1.59 -20.72
CA GLU A 568 19.43 1.38 -19.60
C GLU A 568 17.99 1.10 -20.06
N PRO A 569 17.42 1.77 -21.08
CA PRO A 569 16.08 1.46 -21.57
C PRO A 569 15.91 0.05 -22.14
N SER A 570 16.97 -0.56 -22.67
CA SER A 570 16.93 -1.91 -23.26
C SER A 570 17.06 -3.02 -22.22
N ARG A 571 17.69 -2.76 -21.08
CA ARG A 571 18.05 -3.79 -20.08
C ARG A 571 16.83 -4.61 -19.59
N TRP A 572 15.74 -3.96 -19.26
CA TRP A 572 14.56 -4.66 -18.76
C TRP A 572 13.90 -5.54 -19.84
N ARG A 573 13.93 -5.11 -21.12
CA ARG A 573 13.40 -5.91 -22.25
C ARG A 573 14.24 -7.16 -22.48
N ILE A 574 15.56 -7.00 -22.45
CA ILE A 574 16.51 -8.11 -22.61
C ILE A 574 16.35 -9.10 -21.45
N ALA A 575 16.30 -8.60 -20.21
CA ALA A 575 16.12 -9.44 -19.02
C ALA A 575 14.77 -10.17 -19.02
N SER A 576 13.70 -9.48 -19.44
CA SER A 576 12.38 -10.10 -19.56
C SER A 576 12.35 -11.17 -20.65
N ALA A 577 12.99 -10.91 -21.79
CA ALA A 577 13.12 -11.90 -22.86
C ALA A 577 13.98 -13.11 -22.41
N ALA A 578 15.07 -12.88 -21.70
CA ALA A 578 15.90 -13.93 -21.11
C ALA A 578 15.07 -14.83 -20.18
N TRP A 579 14.31 -14.22 -19.24
CA TRP A 579 13.45 -14.97 -18.34
C TRP A 579 12.37 -15.78 -19.08
N LEU A 580 11.73 -15.23 -20.13
CA LEU A 580 10.77 -15.94 -20.97
C LEU A 580 11.38 -17.13 -21.71
N MET A 581 12.67 -17.10 -21.94
CA MET A 581 13.44 -18.18 -22.54
C MET A 581 14.08 -19.12 -21.52
N ASP A 582 13.61 -19.11 -20.27
CA ASP A 582 14.14 -19.91 -19.15
C ASP A 582 15.60 -19.64 -18.77
N GLU A 583 16.16 -18.44 -19.13
CA GLU A 583 17.48 -17.98 -18.73
C GLU A 583 17.39 -17.12 -17.44
N SER A 584 16.86 -17.70 -16.34
CA SER A 584 16.50 -16.99 -15.12
C SER A 584 17.72 -16.35 -14.43
N ASP A 585 18.88 -17.00 -14.39
CA ASP A 585 20.11 -16.44 -13.79
C ASP A 585 20.62 -15.20 -14.56
N LEU A 586 20.53 -15.23 -15.89
CA LEU A 586 20.87 -14.07 -16.74
C LEU A 586 19.89 -12.93 -16.47
N ALA A 587 18.61 -13.22 -16.40
CA ALA A 587 17.59 -12.23 -16.09
C ALA A 587 17.82 -11.57 -14.72
N ILE A 588 18.13 -12.35 -13.67
CA ILE A 588 18.47 -11.86 -12.33
C ILE A 588 19.67 -10.92 -12.42
N THR A 589 20.77 -11.35 -13.06
CA THR A 589 22.00 -10.54 -13.17
C THR A 589 21.72 -9.17 -13.81
N LEU A 590 20.97 -9.14 -14.91
CA LEU A 590 20.63 -7.92 -15.63
C LEU A 590 19.70 -7.01 -14.81
N LEU A 591 18.71 -7.57 -14.13
CA LEU A 591 17.73 -6.81 -13.36
C LEU A 591 18.28 -6.31 -12.04
N GLU A 592 19.09 -7.09 -11.32
CA GLU A 592 19.77 -6.62 -10.10
C GLU A 592 20.71 -5.43 -10.41
N ASP A 593 21.43 -5.47 -11.54
CA ASP A 593 22.26 -4.34 -11.96
C ASP A 593 21.42 -3.11 -12.30
N ALA A 594 20.33 -3.28 -13.06
CA ALA A 594 19.40 -2.20 -13.38
C ALA A 594 18.78 -1.59 -12.10
N MET A 595 18.33 -2.43 -11.17
CA MET A 595 17.73 -1.98 -9.91
C MET A 595 18.71 -1.24 -9.00
N ARG A 596 19.98 -1.67 -8.93
CA ARG A 596 21.02 -0.91 -8.19
C ARG A 596 21.20 0.51 -8.74
N ARG A 597 21.17 0.68 -10.05
CA ARG A 597 21.32 1.99 -10.71
C ARG A 597 20.08 2.87 -10.51
N LEU A 598 18.87 2.30 -10.60
CA LEU A 598 17.62 3.01 -10.39
C LEU A 598 17.41 3.47 -8.93
N ARG A 599 18.01 2.77 -7.96
CA ARG A 599 17.99 3.15 -6.53
C ARG A 599 19.00 4.25 -6.18
N ALA A 600 19.87 4.65 -7.09
CA ALA A 600 20.80 5.76 -6.88
C ALA A 600 20.01 7.08 -6.63
N PRO A 601 20.50 8.00 -5.79
CA PRO A 601 19.82 9.27 -5.50
C PRO A 601 19.48 10.03 -6.79
N GLY A 602 18.21 10.30 -7.02
CA GLY A 602 17.69 11.01 -8.18
C GLY A 602 17.12 10.15 -9.33
N MET A 603 17.29 8.82 -9.30
CA MET A 603 16.84 7.88 -10.33
C MET A 603 15.68 7.01 -9.84
N ARG A 604 14.62 7.58 -9.35
CA ARG A 604 13.38 6.83 -9.02
C ARG A 604 12.53 6.68 -10.26
N GLY A 605 12.95 5.82 -11.18
CA GLY A 605 12.11 5.41 -12.32
C GLY A 605 11.14 4.29 -11.95
N THR A 606 10.12 4.11 -12.77
CA THR A 606 9.10 3.05 -12.62
C THR A 606 9.72 1.67 -12.78
N SER A 607 10.01 1.03 -11.69
CA SER A 607 10.61 -0.31 -11.64
C SER A 607 9.58 -1.45 -11.53
N GLY A 608 8.26 -1.14 -11.51
CA GLY A 608 7.22 -2.12 -11.22
C GLY A 608 7.24 -3.37 -12.11
N GLY A 609 7.34 -3.20 -13.42
CA GLY A 609 7.45 -4.34 -14.36
C GLY A 609 8.73 -5.15 -14.18
N SER A 610 9.87 -4.48 -13.95
CA SER A 610 11.16 -5.13 -13.70
C SER A 610 11.17 -5.93 -12.40
N LEU A 611 10.56 -5.38 -11.33
CA LEU A 611 10.42 -6.08 -10.05
C LEU A 611 9.58 -7.35 -10.18
N THR A 612 8.49 -7.33 -10.95
CA THR A 612 7.66 -8.52 -11.15
C THR A 612 8.42 -9.63 -11.90
N VAL A 613 9.20 -9.29 -12.94
CA VAL A 613 10.05 -10.28 -13.63
C VAL A 613 11.14 -10.83 -12.71
N LEU A 614 11.79 -9.96 -11.93
CA LEU A 614 12.81 -10.37 -10.96
C LEU A 614 12.22 -11.31 -9.89
N GLY A 615 11.02 -11.02 -9.38
CA GLY A 615 10.32 -11.89 -8.44
C GLY A 615 10.06 -13.29 -9.00
N TRP A 616 9.67 -13.39 -10.27
CA TRP A 616 9.50 -14.70 -10.94
C TRP A 616 10.82 -15.42 -11.13
N ALA A 617 11.87 -14.73 -11.56
CA ALA A 617 13.20 -15.32 -11.73
C ALA A 617 13.77 -15.84 -10.40
N TYR A 618 13.52 -15.13 -9.28
CA TYR A 618 13.85 -15.61 -7.93
C TYR A 618 13.05 -16.85 -7.52
N ILE A 619 11.75 -16.92 -7.88
CA ILE A 619 10.95 -18.15 -7.64
C ILE A 619 11.56 -19.32 -8.38
N ASP A 620 11.91 -19.13 -9.65
CA ASP A 620 12.46 -20.17 -10.52
C ASP A 620 13.77 -20.75 -9.96
N THR A 621 14.65 -19.90 -9.42
CA THR A 621 15.96 -20.29 -8.85
C THR A 621 15.90 -20.69 -7.38
N GLY A 622 14.72 -20.63 -6.75
CA GLY A 622 14.53 -21.00 -5.33
C GLY A 622 14.92 -19.92 -4.32
N ARG A 623 15.13 -18.68 -4.76
CA ARG A 623 15.41 -17.50 -3.92
C ARG A 623 14.10 -16.86 -3.43
N TRP A 624 13.36 -17.60 -2.61
CA TRP A 624 11.96 -17.24 -2.27
C TRP A 624 11.81 -16.07 -1.31
N ASP A 625 12.78 -15.83 -0.42
CA ASP A 625 12.74 -14.66 0.47
C ASP A 625 12.92 -13.37 -0.33
N GLU A 626 13.89 -13.36 -1.24
CA GLU A 626 14.10 -12.24 -2.15
C GLU A 626 12.91 -12.04 -3.11
N ALA A 627 12.24 -13.11 -3.51
CA ALA A 627 11.00 -13.00 -4.31
C ALA A 627 9.89 -12.29 -3.53
N LEU A 628 9.74 -12.56 -2.23
CA LEU A 628 8.77 -11.88 -1.36
C LEU A 628 9.13 -10.40 -1.14
N ASP A 629 10.43 -10.09 -0.96
CA ASP A 629 10.90 -8.71 -0.78
C ASP A 629 10.59 -7.85 -2.02
N VAL A 630 10.93 -8.35 -3.21
CA VAL A 630 10.64 -7.61 -4.45
C VAL A 630 9.15 -7.57 -4.77
N ALA A 631 8.37 -8.60 -4.39
CA ALA A 631 6.92 -8.57 -4.53
C ALA A 631 6.29 -7.51 -3.64
N ALA A 632 6.75 -7.35 -2.39
CA ALA A 632 6.29 -6.29 -1.50
C ALA A 632 6.62 -4.90 -2.07
N GLU A 633 7.85 -4.70 -2.60
CA GLU A 633 8.25 -3.45 -3.27
C GLU A 633 7.38 -3.18 -4.51
N ALA A 634 7.17 -4.19 -5.37
CA ALA A 634 6.33 -4.08 -6.57
C ALA A 634 4.87 -3.76 -6.23
N GLY A 635 4.31 -4.39 -5.19
CA GLY A 635 2.96 -4.12 -4.69
C GLY A 635 2.81 -2.67 -4.25
N GLY A 636 3.76 -2.16 -3.46
CA GLY A 636 3.78 -0.76 -3.05
C GLY A 636 3.89 0.22 -4.23
N VAL A 637 4.71 -0.09 -5.24
CA VAL A 637 4.80 0.71 -6.48
C VAL A 637 3.49 0.65 -7.26
N GLY A 638 2.88 -0.53 -7.39
CA GLY A 638 1.62 -0.73 -8.09
C GLY A 638 0.46 0.05 -7.46
N GLU A 639 0.32 -0.03 -6.14
CA GLU A 639 -0.70 0.70 -5.38
C GLU A 639 -0.48 2.21 -5.43
N ALA A 640 0.76 2.68 -5.22
CA ALA A 640 1.08 4.11 -5.24
C ALA A 640 0.84 4.78 -6.59
N ASN A 641 1.00 4.05 -7.70
CA ASN A 641 0.87 4.57 -9.06
C ASN A 641 -0.39 4.07 -9.80
N ASN A 642 -1.30 3.38 -9.11
CA ASN A 642 -2.52 2.79 -9.70
C ASN A 642 -2.24 1.84 -10.88
N MET A 643 -1.15 1.05 -10.76
CA MET A 643 -0.74 0.05 -11.76
C MET A 643 -1.30 -1.31 -11.37
N GLU A 644 -2.57 -1.56 -11.70
CA GLU A 644 -3.31 -2.77 -11.28
C GLU A 644 -2.59 -4.08 -11.61
N ILE A 645 -2.00 -4.17 -12.81
CA ILE A 645 -1.27 -5.38 -13.22
C ILE A 645 -0.02 -5.65 -12.38
N VAL A 646 0.67 -4.59 -11.92
CA VAL A 646 1.87 -4.72 -11.09
C VAL A 646 1.48 -5.18 -9.69
N ALA A 647 0.43 -4.58 -9.12
CA ALA A 647 -0.11 -4.97 -7.82
C ALA A 647 -0.62 -6.42 -7.83
N ALA A 648 -1.42 -6.80 -8.84
CA ALA A 648 -1.91 -8.16 -8.99
C ALA A 648 -0.78 -9.18 -9.22
N SER A 649 0.26 -8.82 -9.99
CA SER A 649 1.43 -9.68 -10.19
C SER A 649 2.23 -9.88 -8.90
N ALA A 650 2.39 -8.85 -8.09
CA ALA A 650 3.02 -8.94 -6.78
C ALA A 650 2.28 -9.91 -5.86
N ASP A 651 0.95 -9.84 -5.84
CA ASP A 651 0.12 -10.78 -5.10
C ASP A 651 0.27 -12.22 -5.58
N VAL A 652 0.32 -12.44 -6.89
CA VAL A 652 0.47 -13.81 -7.42
C VAL A 652 1.86 -14.37 -7.17
N ILE A 653 2.92 -13.55 -7.20
CA ILE A 653 4.28 -13.94 -6.77
C ILE A 653 4.23 -14.39 -5.31
N THR A 654 3.66 -13.58 -4.43
CA THR A 654 3.49 -13.89 -3.01
C THR A 654 2.66 -15.17 -2.80
N ALA A 655 1.52 -15.31 -3.50
CA ALA A 655 0.68 -16.50 -3.45
C ALA A 655 1.44 -17.77 -3.87
N THR A 656 2.28 -17.67 -4.90
CA THR A 656 3.06 -18.80 -5.41
C THR A 656 4.10 -19.26 -4.39
N VAL A 657 4.86 -18.34 -3.80
CA VAL A 657 5.85 -18.68 -2.77
C VAL A 657 5.18 -19.29 -1.54
N LEU A 658 4.08 -18.71 -1.08
CA LEU A 658 3.33 -19.22 0.08
C LEU A 658 2.74 -20.61 -0.18
N ALA A 659 2.22 -20.87 -1.40
CA ALA A 659 1.74 -22.18 -1.81
C ALA A 659 2.88 -23.21 -1.81
N HIS A 660 4.06 -22.88 -2.33
CA HIS A 660 5.24 -23.73 -2.31
C HIS A 660 5.73 -24.00 -0.89
N ARG A 661 5.63 -23.03 0.05
CA ARG A 661 5.96 -23.19 1.47
C ARG A 661 4.92 -23.98 2.26
N GLY A 662 3.72 -24.18 1.70
CA GLY A 662 2.60 -24.86 2.35
C GLY A 662 1.75 -23.97 3.26
N ASP A 663 1.86 -22.63 3.15
CA ASP A 663 0.93 -21.69 3.78
C ASP A 663 -0.27 -21.44 2.85
N SER A 664 -1.12 -22.44 2.77
CA SER A 664 -2.25 -22.44 1.82
C SER A 664 -3.32 -21.40 2.15
N GLY A 665 -3.43 -20.97 3.41
CA GLY A 665 -4.38 -19.94 3.83
C GLY A 665 -4.02 -18.58 3.24
N ALA A 666 -2.79 -18.14 3.47
CA ALA A 666 -2.27 -16.89 2.95
C ALA A 666 -2.13 -16.92 1.41
N ALA A 667 -1.73 -18.06 0.82
CA ALA A 667 -1.67 -18.24 -0.63
C ALA A 667 -3.03 -17.99 -1.29
N ARG A 668 -4.11 -18.56 -0.73
CA ARG A 668 -5.48 -18.34 -1.23
C ARG A 668 -5.92 -16.89 -1.12
N TRP A 669 -5.58 -16.22 -0.03
CA TRP A 669 -5.93 -14.81 0.16
C TRP A 669 -5.27 -13.91 -0.90
N HIS A 670 -3.97 -14.05 -1.12
CA HIS A 670 -3.24 -13.28 -2.12
C HIS A 670 -3.71 -13.59 -3.55
N ALA A 671 -3.93 -14.86 -3.90
CA ALA A 671 -4.44 -15.24 -5.21
C ALA A 671 -5.86 -14.67 -5.48
N ALA A 672 -6.74 -14.68 -4.47
CA ALA A 672 -8.07 -14.10 -4.58
C ALA A 672 -8.01 -12.57 -4.73
N ARG A 673 -7.12 -11.89 -4.01
CA ARG A 673 -6.89 -10.44 -4.14
C ARG A 673 -6.41 -10.09 -5.55
N ALA A 674 -5.45 -10.83 -6.09
CA ALA A 674 -4.98 -10.63 -7.46
C ALA A 674 -6.10 -10.76 -8.50
N LEU A 675 -6.95 -11.80 -8.38
CA LEU A 675 -8.08 -12.02 -9.27
C LEU A 675 -9.21 -10.99 -9.12
N ALA A 676 -9.29 -10.32 -7.96
CA ALA A 676 -10.22 -9.21 -7.75
C ALA A 676 -9.69 -7.88 -8.29
N THR A 677 -8.37 -7.74 -8.43
CA THR A 677 -7.72 -6.50 -8.89
C THR A 677 -7.77 -6.35 -10.40
N VAL A 678 -7.69 -7.45 -11.17
CA VAL A 678 -7.70 -7.43 -12.64
C VAL A 678 -8.85 -8.27 -13.20
N ASP A 679 -9.36 -7.88 -14.39
CA ASP A 679 -10.28 -8.75 -15.13
C ASP A 679 -9.52 -9.99 -15.66
N PRO A 680 -9.86 -11.21 -15.24
CA PRO A 680 -9.20 -12.43 -15.72
C PRO A 680 -9.34 -12.65 -17.24
N ALA A 681 -10.37 -12.11 -17.88
CA ALA A 681 -10.57 -12.21 -19.34
C ALA A 681 -9.60 -11.28 -20.10
N GLU A 682 -9.23 -10.17 -19.53
CA GLU A 682 -8.27 -9.21 -20.09
C GLU A 682 -6.82 -9.55 -19.70
N CYS A 683 -6.58 -10.33 -18.63
CA CYS A 683 -5.26 -10.63 -18.10
C CYS A 683 -5.07 -12.13 -17.80
N GLY A 684 -4.94 -12.92 -18.86
CA GLY A 684 -4.75 -14.37 -18.79
C GLY A 684 -3.48 -14.79 -18.03
N LEU A 685 -2.43 -13.97 -18.05
CA LEU A 685 -1.18 -14.22 -17.31
C LEU A 685 -1.43 -14.31 -15.80
N VAL A 686 -2.07 -13.29 -15.21
CA VAL A 686 -2.39 -13.27 -13.78
C VAL A 686 -3.36 -14.40 -13.43
N ALA A 687 -4.38 -14.61 -14.28
CA ALA A 687 -5.37 -15.67 -14.07
C ALA A 687 -4.74 -17.06 -14.06
N ALA A 688 -3.86 -17.38 -15.02
CA ALA A 688 -3.19 -18.68 -15.10
C ALA A 688 -2.27 -18.91 -13.88
N ARG A 689 -1.49 -17.91 -13.50
CA ARG A 689 -0.58 -18.01 -12.35
C ARG A 689 -1.32 -18.12 -11.02
N ALA A 690 -2.39 -17.33 -10.83
CA ALA A 690 -3.23 -17.42 -9.63
C ALA A 690 -3.90 -18.81 -9.52
N ARG A 691 -4.45 -19.35 -10.62
CA ARG A 691 -5.00 -20.72 -10.64
C ARG A 691 -3.95 -21.77 -10.30
N ARG A 692 -2.73 -21.64 -10.85
CA ARG A 692 -1.64 -22.57 -10.50
C ARG A 692 -1.31 -22.48 -9.00
N ALA A 693 -1.16 -21.27 -8.44
CA ALA A 693 -0.89 -21.09 -7.01
C ALA A 693 -1.99 -21.70 -6.12
N LEU A 694 -3.26 -21.48 -6.48
CA LEU A 694 -4.41 -22.10 -5.79
C LEU A 694 -4.40 -23.63 -5.88
N GLY A 695 -4.06 -24.17 -7.04
CA GLY A 695 -3.94 -25.60 -7.28
C GLY A 695 -2.80 -26.24 -6.47
N VAL A 696 -1.63 -25.59 -6.44
CA VAL A 696 -0.47 -26.04 -5.65
C VAL A 696 -0.73 -25.94 -4.15
N ALA A 697 -1.40 -24.86 -3.69
CA ALA A 697 -1.84 -24.73 -2.29
C ALA A 697 -2.81 -25.87 -1.90
N ALA A 698 -3.74 -26.21 -2.79
CA ALA A 698 -4.67 -27.33 -2.55
C ALA A 698 -3.96 -28.70 -2.57
N LEU A 699 -2.91 -28.90 -3.40
CA LEU A 699 -2.05 -30.09 -3.35
C LEU A 699 -1.30 -30.19 -2.02
N ALA A 700 -0.78 -29.08 -1.51
CA ALA A 700 -0.08 -29.01 -0.24
C ALA A 700 -0.99 -29.37 0.95
N ASP A 701 -2.26 -29.00 0.90
CA ASP A 701 -3.28 -29.33 1.91
C ASP A 701 -3.89 -30.75 1.76
N GLY A 702 -3.57 -31.48 0.68
CA GLY A 702 -4.22 -32.76 0.36
C GLY A 702 -5.66 -32.63 -0.17
N SER A 703 -6.12 -31.42 -0.54
CA SER A 703 -7.43 -31.15 -1.12
C SER A 703 -7.44 -31.42 -2.63
N TYR A 704 -7.20 -32.66 -3.02
CA TYR A 704 -6.88 -33.06 -4.40
C TYR A 704 -7.98 -32.76 -5.43
N ARG A 705 -9.27 -32.83 -5.06
CA ARG A 705 -10.37 -32.47 -5.97
C ARG A 705 -10.33 -30.96 -6.30
N GLN A 706 -10.09 -30.13 -5.28
CA GLN A 706 -9.95 -28.70 -5.46
C GLN A 706 -8.70 -28.36 -6.28
N ALA A 707 -7.58 -29.04 -6.03
CA ALA A 707 -6.36 -28.92 -6.82
C ALA A 707 -6.64 -29.23 -8.30
N PHE A 708 -7.32 -30.33 -8.58
CA PHE A 708 -7.68 -30.70 -9.94
C PHE A 708 -8.57 -29.63 -10.62
N THR A 709 -9.61 -29.14 -9.94
CA THR A 709 -10.48 -28.08 -10.49
C THR A 709 -9.70 -26.81 -10.83
N GLN A 710 -8.76 -26.37 -9.98
CA GLN A 710 -7.96 -25.17 -10.26
C GLN A 710 -6.97 -25.39 -11.41
N LEU A 711 -6.29 -26.54 -11.43
CA LEU A 711 -5.24 -26.82 -12.40
C LEU A 711 -5.80 -27.24 -13.77
N SER A 712 -6.92 -27.94 -13.84
CA SER A 712 -7.60 -28.22 -15.12
C SER A 712 -8.09 -26.95 -15.80
N GLY A 713 -8.50 -25.92 -15.01
CA GLY A 713 -8.85 -24.61 -15.55
C GLY A 713 -7.69 -23.80 -16.17
N LEU A 714 -6.46 -24.34 -16.18
CA LEU A 714 -5.34 -23.78 -16.96
C LEU A 714 -5.47 -24.09 -18.46
N PHE A 715 -6.30 -25.04 -18.81
CA PHE A 715 -6.54 -25.48 -20.17
C PHE A 715 -8.04 -25.68 -20.41
N SER A 716 -8.50 -25.49 -21.64
CA SER A 716 -9.82 -25.92 -22.07
C SER A 716 -9.84 -27.44 -22.34
N GLU A 717 -11.01 -28.04 -22.56
CA GLU A 717 -11.16 -29.47 -22.83
C GLU A 717 -10.38 -29.94 -24.08
N ASP A 718 -10.22 -29.06 -25.06
CA ASP A 718 -9.42 -29.32 -26.28
C ASP A 718 -7.93 -28.99 -26.09
N GLY A 719 -7.47 -28.70 -24.85
CA GLY A 719 -6.10 -28.44 -24.49
C GLY A 719 -5.60 -27.03 -24.83
N ALA A 720 -6.49 -26.06 -25.19
CA ALA A 720 -6.06 -24.70 -25.40
C ALA A 720 -5.67 -24.05 -24.06
N PRO A 721 -4.46 -23.45 -23.97
CA PRO A 721 -3.99 -22.87 -22.72
C PRO A 721 -4.70 -21.53 -22.42
N LEU A 722 -5.01 -21.28 -21.15
CA LEU A 722 -5.50 -19.98 -20.68
C LEU A 722 -4.46 -18.88 -20.95
N HIS A 723 -3.18 -19.20 -20.81
CA HIS A 723 -2.06 -18.35 -21.18
C HIS A 723 -0.97 -19.18 -21.87
N ASN A 724 -0.46 -18.72 -23.01
CA ASN A 724 0.44 -19.44 -23.91
C ASN A 724 1.76 -19.93 -23.31
N TYR A 725 2.20 -19.38 -22.17
CA TYR A 725 3.38 -19.82 -21.44
C TYR A 725 3.03 -20.31 -20.03
N ALA A 726 2.34 -19.47 -19.22
CA ALA A 726 2.13 -19.72 -17.80
C ALA A 726 1.30 -20.99 -17.52
N SER A 727 0.35 -21.35 -18.40
CA SER A 727 -0.45 -22.57 -18.25
C SER A 727 0.38 -23.85 -18.29
N TYR A 728 1.35 -23.91 -19.19
CA TYR A 728 2.18 -25.10 -19.38
C TYR A 728 3.07 -25.43 -18.18
N LEU A 729 3.43 -24.42 -17.36
CA LEU A 729 4.17 -24.64 -16.12
C LEU A 729 3.37 -25.43 -15.07
N GLY A 730 2.05 -25.59 -15.25
CA GLY A 730 1.17 -26.34 -14.36
C GLY A 730 0.88 -27.78 -14.80
N VAL A 731 1.42 -28.27 -15.93
CA VAL A 731 1.08 -29.59 -16.48
C VAL A 731 1.41 -30.74 -15.52
N ALA A 732 2.56 -30.72 -14.86
CA ALA A 732 2.98 -31.73 -13.92
C ALA A 732 2.17 -31.68 -12.61
N ASP A 733 1.81 -30.47 -12.15
CA ASP A 733 0.96 -30.28 -10.99
C ASP A 733 -0.48 -30.78 -11.26
N LEU A 734 -0.99 -30.56 -12.49
CA LEU A 734 -2.28 -31.12 -12.96
C LEU A 734 -2.25 -32.64 -12.98
N ALA A 735 -1.19 -33.25 -13.50
CA ALA A 735 -1.05 -34.74 -13.51
C ALA A 735 -1.06 -35.29 -12.08
N ALA A 736 -0.34 -34.63 -11.15
CA ALA A 736 -0.29 -35.02 -9.76
C ALA A 736 -1.67 -34.88 -9.07
N ALA A 737 -2.42 -33.83 -9.38
CA ALA A 737 -3.78 -33.62 -8.86
C ALA A 737 -4.77 -34.63 -9.43
N ALA A 738 -4.70 -34.90 -10.75
CA ALA A 738 -5.58 -35.82 -11.45
C ALA A 738 -5.51 -37.26 -10.87
N VAL A 739 -4.28 -37.77 -10.67
CA VAL A 739 -4.07 -39.10 -10.10
C VAL A 739 -4.58 -39.20 -8.65
N ARG A 740 -4.35 -38.16 -7.83
CA ARG A 740 -4.76 -38.14 -6.42
C ARG A 740 -6.25 -37.85 -6.21
N ALA A 741 -6.89 -37.18 -7.20
CA ALA A 741 -8.32 -36.90 -7.19
C ALA A 741 -9.16 -38.02 -7.81
N ASP A 742 -8.53 -39.13 -8.27
CA ASP A 742 -9.13 -40.23 -9.02
C ASP A 742 -9.76 -39.79 -10.36
N ARG A 743 -9.12 -38.80 -11.02
CA ARG A 743 -9.52 -38.23 -12.32
C ARG A 743 -8.43 -38.42 -13.39
N ARG A 744 -7.69 -39.54 -13.33
CA ARG A 744 -6.52 -39.83 -14.19
C ARG A 744 -6.82 -39.69 -15.69
N MET A 745 -7.93 -40.26 -16.15
CA MET A 745 -8.28 -40.23 -17.59
C MET A 745 -8.52 -38.82 -18.09
N GLU A 746 -9.34 -38.02 -17.37
CA GLU A 746 -9.58 -36.60 -17.70
C GLU A 746 -8.29 -35.80 -17.72
N GLY A 747 -7.45 -35.98 -16.69
CA GLY A 747 -6.17 -35.28 -16.62
C GLY A 747 -5.24 -35.68 -17.77
N CYS A 748 -5.21 -36.94 -18.16
CA CYS A 748 -4.43 -37.43 -19.28
C CYS A 748 -4.89 -36.80 -20.61
N ASP A 749 -6.20 -36.80 -20.87
CA ASP A 749 -6.76 -36.24 -22.11
C ASP A 749 -6.42 -34.76 -22.26
N VAL A 750 -6.67 -33.94 -21.21
CA VAL A 750 -6.34 -32.51 -21.21
C VAL A 750 -4.85 -32.27 -21.43
N ILE A 751 -3.99 -33.00 -20.70
CA ILE A 751 -2.52 -32.81 -20.76
C ILE A 751 -1.98 -33.21 -22.14
N GLU A 752 -2.39 -34.35 -22.70
CA GLU A 752 -1.91 -34.81 -24.04
C GLU A 752 -2.42 -33.89 -25.16
N HIS A 753 -3.66 -33.38 -25.09
CA HIS A 753 -4.13 -32.35 -26.00
C HIS A 753 -3.29 -31.06 -25.88
N ALA A 754 -2.99 -30.61 -24.66
CA ALA A 754 -2.17 -29.43 -24.43
C ALA A 754 -0.73 -29.60 -24.96
N ILE A 755 -0.11 -30.77 -24.72
CA ILE A 755 1.23 -31.10 -25.22
C ILE A 755 1.22 -31.18 -26.76
N GLY A 756 0.18 -31.76 -27.35
CA GLY A 756 0.02 -31.86 -28.82
C GLY A 756 0.07 -30.47 -29.49
N ARG A 757 -0.44 -29.44 -28.84
CA ARG A 757 -0.40 -28.07 -29.36
C ARG A 757 1.00 -27.45 -29.36
N LEU A 758 1.96 -27.95 -28.58
CA LEU A 758 3.35 -27.48 -28.57
C LEU A 758 4.13 -27.90 -29.84
N ASN A 759 3.62 -28.81 -30.65
CA ASN A 759 4.26 -29.28 -31.89
C ASN A 759 5.74 -29.66 -31.70
N ALA A 760 6.06 -30.39 -30.64
CA ALA A 760 7.40 -30.81 -30.23
C ALA A 760 8.37 -29.64 -29.89
N ARG A 761 7.85 -28.46 -29.65
CA ARG A 761 8.63 -27.27 -29.21
C ARG A 761 8.54 -27.20 -27.70
N ALA A 762 9.63 -27.43 -27.00
CA ALA A 762 9.69 -27.29 -25.54
C ALA A 762 11.09 -26.86 -25.13
N SER A 763 11.16 -26.04 -24.07
CA SER A 763 12.41 -25.77 -23.37
C SER A 763 12.81 -26.93 -22.50
N ALA A 764 14.06 -26.99 -22.01
CA ALA A 764 14.52 -28.01 -21.09
C ALA A 764 13.62 -28.09 -19.84
N ARG A 765 13.17 -26.93 -19.32
CA ARG A 765 12.22 -26.85 -18.20
C ARG A 765 10.90 -27.54 -18.54
N LEU A 766 10.33 -27.18 -19.67
CA LEU A 766 9.03 -27.69 -20.08
C LEU A 766 9.10 -29.20 -20.44
N GLU A 767 10.19 -29.67 -21.06
CA GLU A 767 10.44 -31.09 -21.26
C GLU A 767 10.49 -31.88 -19.96
N GLN A 768 11.15 -31.35 -18.93
CA GLN A 768 11.18 -31.93 -17.59
C GLN A 768 9.77 -32.02 -16.99
N LEU A 769 8.97 -30.93 -17.06
CA LEU A 769 7.60 -30.91 -16.54
C LEU A 769 6.68 -31.88 -17.30
N ILE A 770 6.79 -31.97 -18.63
CA ILE A 770 6.04 -32.90 -19.47
C ILE A 770 6.43 -34.35 -19.13
N ALA A 771 7.72 -34.63 -19.04
CA ALA A 771 8.19 -35.98 -18.71
C ALA A 771 7.75 -36.40 -17.29
N ARG A 772 7.80 -35.46 -16.30
CA ARG A 772 7.23 -35.70 -14.96
C ARG A 772 5.73 -36.00 -15.03
N ALA A 773 4.96 -35.21 -15.79
CA ALA A 773 3.51 -35.42 -15.95
C ALA A 773 3.20 -36.82 -16.55
N ARG A 774 3.92 -37.18 -17.63
CA ARG A 774 3.79 -38.49 -18.25
C ARG A 774 4.18 -39.63 -17.34
N GLY A 775 5.27 -39.48 -16.56
CA GLY A 775 5.69 -40.46 -15.54
C GLY A 775 4.63 -40.69 -14.47
N ILE A 776 3.94 -39.64 -14.02
CA ILE A 776 2.84 -39.70 -13.03
C ILE A 776 1.61 -40.38 -13.65
N LEU A 777 1.29 -40.11 -14.92
CA LEU A 777 0.10 -40.60 -15.62
C LEU A 777 0.32 -41.99 -16.27
N ALA A 778 1.54 -42.39 -16.50
CA ALA A 778 1.85 -43.65 -17.15
C ALA A 778 1.45 -44.88 -16.32
N GLY A 779 1.27 -45.99 -16.99
CA GLY A 779 1.18 -47.29 -16.33
C GLY A 779 2.51 -47.68 -15.64
N PRO A 780 2.47 -48.69 -14.75
CA PRO A 780 3.65 -49.03 -13.92
C PRO A 780 4.93 -49.33 -14.69
N ASP A 781 4.84 -49.86 -15.89
CA ASP A 781 6.01 -50.33 -16.66
C ASP A 781 6.58 -49.23 -17.59
N ALA A 782 5.79 -48.23 -17.97
CA ALA A 782 6.24 -47.11 -18.83
C ALA A 782 6.73 -45.89 -18.06
N ALA A 783 6.40 -45.77 -16.77
CA ALA A 783 6.69 -44.58 -15.96
C ALA A 783 8.20 -44.32 -15.78
N GLU A 784 9.00 -45.38 -15.60
CA GLU A 784 10.45 -45.29 -15.38
C GLU A 784 11.18 -44.49 -16.45
N ALA A 785 10.93 -44.85 -17.72
CA ALA A 785 11.58 -44.17 -18.83
C ALA A 785 11.29 -42.65 -18.90
N HIS A 786 10.11 -42.25 -18.45
CA HIS A 786 9.78 -40.82 -18.36
C HIS A 786 10.50 -40.12 -17.20
N PHE A 787 10.58 -40.72 -16.02
CA PHE A 787 11.30 -40.15 -14.88
C PHE A 787 12.80 -40.10 -15.15
N ASP A 788 13.39 -41.17 -15.72
CA ASP A 788 14.80 -41.20 -16.06
C ASP A 788 15.14 -40.16 -17.13
N LYS A 789 14.33 -40.01 -18.17
CA LYS A 789 14.49 -38.97 -19.17
C LYS A 789 14.48 -37.55 -18.50
N ALA A 790 13.52 -37.29 -17.61
CA ALA A 790 13.41 -36.01 -16.93
C ALA A 790 14.60 -35.71 -16.00
N LEU A 791 15.19 -36.75 -15.37
CA LEU A 791 16.32 -36.61 -14.44
C LEU A 791 17.68 -36.60 -15.14
N ALA A 792 17.77 -37.07 -16.39
CA ALA A 792 19.03 -37.15 -17.13
C ALA A 792 19.59 -35.78 -17.53
N ASP A 793 18.73 -34.77 -17.74
CA ASP A 793 19.17 -33.45 -18.14
C ASP A 793 19.59 -32.61 -16.92
N PRO A 794 20.89 -32.25 -16.79
CA PRO A 794 21.39 -31.42 -15.69
C PRO A 794 20.83 -29.99 -15.71
N ALA A 795 20.34 -29.48 -16.86
CA ALA A 795 19.70 -28.18 -16.96
C ALA A 795 18.50 -28.05 -15.99
N GLY A 796 17.85 -29.19 -15.66
CA GLY A 796 16.76 -29.22 -14.69
C GLY A 796 17.12 -28.74 -13.28
N ASP A 797 18.40 -28.70 -12.90
CA ASP A 797 18.84 -28.25 -11.59
C ASP A 797 18.70 -26.73 -11.39
N GLN A 798 18.49 -25.96 -12.47
CA GLN A 798 18.18 -24.54 -12.42
C GLN A 798 16.81 -24.26 -11.75
N TRP A 799 15.88 -25.24 -11.73
CA TRP A 799 14.57 -25.15 -11.10
C TRP A 799 14.45 -26.11 -9.90
N PRO A 800 15.08 -25.78 -8.77
CA PRO A 800 15.29 -26.72 -7.66
C PRO A 800 14.01 -27.27 -7.05
N PHE A 801 12.94 -26.45 -6.99
CA PHE A 801 11.66 -26.91 -6.47
C PHE A 801 10.99 -27.93 -7.41
N GLU A 802 10.92 -27.65 -8.70
CA GLU A 802 10.35 -28.55 -9.72
C GLU A 802 11.16 -29.86 -9.81
N ARG A 803 12.48 -29.75 -9.70
CA ARG A 803 13.39 -30.92 -9.68
C ARG A 803 13.18 -31.78 -8.44
N ALA A 804 12.98 -31.16 -7.27
CA ALA A 804 12.71 -31.90 -6.04
C ALA A 804 11.34 -32.60 -6.07
N GLN A 805 10.33 -31.94 -6.65
CA GLN A 805 9.01 -32.56 -6.88
C GLN A 805 9.11 -33.76 -7.82
N LEU A 806 9.87 -33.65 -8.91
CA LEU A 806 10.14 -34.75 -9.84
C LEU A 806 10.79 -35.94 -9.10
N ARG A 807 11.83 -35.68 -8.29
CA ARG A 807 12.49 -36.70 -7.48
C ARG A 807 11.53 -37.38 -6.51
N LEU A 808 10.66 -36.59 -5.86
CA LEU A 808 9.64 -37.15 -4.96
C LEU A 808 8.66 -38.08 -5.65
N ASP A 809 8.10 -37.66 -6.79
CA ASP A 809 7.14 -38.49 -7.55
C ASP A 809 7.81 -39.77 -8.12
N HIS A 810 9.08 -39.65 -8.59
CA HIS A 810 9.87 -40.82 -9.01
C HIS A 810 10.12 -41.79 -7.84
N ALA A 811 10.49 -41.28 -6.70
CA ALA A 811 10.73 -42.13 -5.53
C ALA A 811 9.48 -42.82 -4.99
N GLU A 812 8.31 -42.17 -5.05
CA GLU A 812 7.02 -42.81 -4.75
C GLU A 812 6.76 -43.99 -5.70
N TRP A 813 7.06 -43.82 -6.98
CA TRP A 813 6.95 -44.89 -7.98
C TRP A 813 7.94 -46.03 -7.66
N LEU A 814 9.23 -45.74 -7.40
CA LEU A 814 10.26 -46.74 -7.04
C LEU A 814 9.83 -47.56 -5.82
N ARG A 815 9.31 -46.89 -4.76
CA ARG A 815 8.82 -47.57 -3.56
C ARG A 815 7.65 -48.53 -3.88
N ARG A 816 6.72 -48.13 -4.70
CA ARG A 816 5.59 -48.98 -5.13
C ARG A 816 6.08 -50.20 -5.91
N ARG A 817 7.19 -50.07 -6.64
CA ARG A 817 7.90 -51.17 -7.33
C ARG A 817 8.83 -51.97 -6.41
N ARG A 818 8.83 -51.72 -5.08
CA ARG A 818 9.68 -52.35 -4.06
C ARG A 818 11.19 -52.12 -4.23
N ARG A 819 11.60 -51.11 -5.02
CA ARG A 819 13.01 -50.65 -5.18
C ARG A 819 13.35 -49.66 -4.07
N ILE A 820 13.35 -50.17 -2.85
CA ILE A 820 13.40 -49.38 -1.62
C ILE A 820 14.74 -48.60 -1.49
N ASN A 821 15.87 -49.20 -1.84
CA ASN A 821 17.18 -48.53 -1.73
C ASN A 821 17.34 -47.38 -2.72
N ASP A 822 16.87 -47.56 -3.96
CA ASP A 822 16.87 -46.51 -4.97
C ASP A 822 15.94 -45.36 -4.55
N ALA A 823 14.75 -45.68 -4.02
CA ALA A 823 13.83 -44.70 -3.49
C ALA A 823 14.44 -43.84 -2.35
N LYS A 824 15.20 -44.46 -1.44
CA LYS A 824 15.86 -43.77 -0.31
C LYS A 824 16.83 -42.69 -0.79
N ALA A 825 17.69 -43.01 -1.75
CA ALA A 825 18.67 -42.06 -2.27
C ALA A 825 17.98 -40.83 -2.87
N VAL A 826 17.00 -41.05 -3.76
CA VAL A 826 16.25 -39.98 -4.45
C VAL A 826 15.42 -39.13 -3.45
N LEU A 827 14.81 -39.77 -2.43
CA LEU A 827 14.05 -39.08 -1.39
C LEU A 827 14.92 -38.18 -0.50
N THR A 828 16.14 -38.63 -0.19
CA THR A 828 17.06 -37.83 0.64
C THR A 828 17.45 -36.54 -0.06
N GLU A 829 17.74 -36.58 -1.36
CA GLU A 829 18.02 -35.38 -2.15
C GLU A 829 16.80 -34.46 -2.25
N ALA A 830 15.61 -35.01 -2.50
CA ALA A 830 14.37 -34.23 -2.55
C ALA A 830 14.10 -33.55 -1.19
N LEU A 831 14.22 -34.29 -0.08
CA LEU A 831 14.02 -33.77 1.27
C LEU A 831 14.99 -32.62 1.58
N SER A 832 16.27 -32.78 1.30
CA SER A 832 17.28 -31.75 1.50
C SER A 832 16.94 -30.46 0.77
N THR A 833 16.46 -30.58 -0.49
CA THR A 833 16.06 -29.43 -1.30
C THR A 833 14.81 -28.76 -0.74
N PHE A 834 13.77 -29.53 -0.35
CA PHE A 834 12.55 -28.96 0.25
C PHE A 834 12.82 -28.26 1.58
N GLN A 835 13.73 -28.81 2.41
CA GLN A 835 14.13 -28.19 3.67
C GLN A 835 14.84 -26.86 3.45
N ARG A 836 15.81 -26.81 2.50
CA ARG A 836 16.54 -25.60 2.14
C ARG A 836 15.60 -24.51 1.60
N LEU A 837 14.57 -24.87 0.83
CA LEU A 837 13.58 -23.96 0.28
C LEU A 837 12.48 -23.56 1.29
N GLY A 838 12.38 -24.24 2.43
CA GLY A 838 11.30 -24.03 3.38
C GLY A 838 9.95 -24.58 2.92
N ALA A 839 9.93 -25.54 1.99
CA ALA A 839 8.75 -26.18 1.42
C ALA A 839 8.20 -27.28 2.35
N ARG A 840 7.55 -26.88 3.45
CA ARG A 840 7.20 -27.73 4.60
C ARG A 840 6.33 -28.91 4.22
N SER A 841 5.20 -28.69 3.54
CA SER A 841 4.27 -29.78 3.14
C SER A 841 4.94 -30.82 2.26
N TRP A 842 5.86 -30.39 1.38
CA TRP A 842 6.62 -31.28 0.50
C TRP A 842 7.71 -32.03 1.27
N ALA A 843 8.38 -31.36 2.22
CA ALA A 843 9.36 -32.01 3.11
C ALA A 843 8.69 -33.05 4.01
N GLU A 844 7.52 -32.78 4.58
CA GLU A 844 6.73 -33.73 5.37
C GLU A 844 6.31 -34.96 4.56
N ARG A 845 5.90 -34.74 3.30
CA ARG A 845 5.57 -35.84 2.38
C ARG A 845 6.80 -36.68 2.05
N ALA A 846 7.95 -36.07 1.75
CA ALA A 846 9.21 -36.80 1.51
C ALA A 846 9.66 -37.59 2.75
N GLN A 847 9.51 -37.02 3.94
CA GLN A 847 9.79 -37.71 5.21
C GLN A 847 8.84 -38.88 5.45
N ALA A 848 7.56 -38.76 5.12
CA ALA A 848 6.59 -39.84 5.22
C ALA A 848 6.97 -41.01 4.29
N GLU A 849 7.40 -40.72 3.08
CA GLU A 849 7.89 -41.74 2.11
C GLU A 849 9.20 -42.39 2.59
N LEU A 850 10.13 -41.65 3.18
CA LEU A 850 11.37 -42.20 3.78
C LEU A 850 11.05 -43.15 4.95
N ARG A 851 10.11 -42.77 5.82
CA ARG A 851 9.64 -43.67 6.88
C ARG A 851 9.01 -44.95 6.32
N ALA A 852 8.21 -44.83 5.26
CA ALA A 852 7.66 -45.98 4.58
C ALA A 852 8.73 -46.86 3.92
N CYS A 853 9.90 -46.32 3.63
CA CYS A 853 11.10 -47.06 3.18
C CYS A 853 11.94 -47.61 4.33
N GLY A 854 11.51 -47.46 5.60
CA GLY A 854 12.22 -48.00 6.76
C GLY A 854 13.40 -47.14 7.23
N VAL A 855 13.46 -45.84 6.88
CA VAL A 855 14.45 -44.91 7.38
C VAL A 855 13.87 -44.20 8.61
N ALA A 856 14.59 -44.27 9.76
CA ALA A 856 14.26 -43.46 10.92
C ALA A 856 14.66 -42.02 10.61
N VAL A 857 13.71 -41.18 10.14
CA VAL A 857 13.92 -39.76 9.94
C VAL A 857 13.62 -39.08 11.28
N THR A 858 14.65 -38.61 11.96
CA THR A 858 14.49 -37.72 13.10
C THR A 858 13.78 -36.47 12.59
N ARG A 859 12.65 -36.08 13.22
CA ARG A 859 12.06 -34.79 12.94
C ARG A 859 13.14 -33.74 13.15
N VAL A 860 13.56 -33.07 12.11
CA VAL A 860 14.24 -31.78 12.29
C VAL A 860 13.16 -30.88 12.87
N ALA A 861 13.30 -30.57 14.16
CA ALA A 861 12.43 -29.68 14.87
C ALA A 861 12.48 -28.32 14.18
N GLY A 862 11.45 -28.02 13.38
CA GLY A 862 10.97 -26.64 13.33
C GLY A 862 10.66 -26.19 14.75
N GLU A 863 10.61 -24.89 15.04
CA GLU A 863 10.33 -24.33 16.38
C GLU A 863 9.48 -25.30 17.19
N PRO A 864 9.87 -25.72 18.39
CA PRO A 864 9.13 -26.72 19.14
C PRO A 864 7.66 -26.36 19.12
N ASP A 865 6.80 -27.31 18.82
CA ASP A 865 5.33 -27.13 18.82
C ASP A 865 4.87 -26.46 20.12
N ALA A 866 5.61 -26.67 21.20
CA ALA A 866 5.42 -26.03 22.49
C ALA A 866 5.53 -24.48 22.47
N LEU A 867 6.38 -23.88 21.65
CA LEU A 867 6.44 -22.41 21.53
C LEU A 867 5.28 -21.83 20.70
N ARG A 868 4.65 -22.63 19.83
CA ARG A 868 3.48 -22.24 19.04
C ARG A 868 2.20 -22.22 19.90
N GLU A 869 2.13 -23.03 20.95
CA GLU A 869 1.01 -23.03 21.90
C GLU A 869 1.01 -21.80 22.82
N LEU A 870 2.10 -21.02 22.82
CA LEU A 870 2.20 -19.80 23.60
C LEU A 870 1.58 -18.61 22.84
N THR A 871 0.81 -17.80 23.58
CA THR A 871 0.38 -16.50 23.03
C THR A 871 1.58 -15.60 22.74
N PRO A 872 1.47 -14.59 21.86
CA PRO A 872 2.59 -13.66 21.55
C PRO A 872 3.19 -13.05 22.80
N GLN A 873 2.37 -12.67 23.79
CA GLN A 873 2.81 -12.11 25.05
C GLN A 873 3.51 -13.16 25.93
N GLN A 874 2.99 -14.39 26.01
CA GLN A 874 3.66 -15.49 26.72
C GLN A 874 5.03 -15.80 26.12
N ARG A 875 5.12 -15.82 24.78
CA ARG A 875 6.36 -16.07 24.06
C ARG A 875 7.42 -15.00 24.35
N GLN A 876 7.02 -13.74 24.38
CA GLN A 876 7.91 -12.62 24.70
C GLN A 876 8.41 -12.69 26.15
N ILE A 877 7.53 -12.99 27.11
CA ILE A 877 7.90 -13.15 28.52
C ILE A 877 8.83 -14.35 28.70
N VAL A 878 8.58 -15.48 28.06
CA VAL A 878 9.41 -16.70 28.10
C VAL A 878 10.80 -16.42 27.54
N ARG A 879 10.92 -15.69 26.43
CA ARG A 879 12.23 -15.26 25.87
C ARG A 879 13.02 -14.41 26.86
N LEU A 880 12.43 -13.36 27.40
CA LEU A 880 13.09 -12.49 28.36
C LEU A 880 13.49 -13.24 29.66
N ALA A 881 12.67 -14.20 30.10
CA ALA A 881 12.98 -15.06 31.23
C ALA A 881 14.12 -16.04 30.95
N SER A 882 14.26 -16.54 29.72
CA SER A 882 15.39 -17.39 29.29
C SER A 882 16.70 -16.62 29.20
N ASP A 883 16.64 -15.31 28.90
CA ASP A 883 17.77 -14.39 28.87
C ASP A 883 18.26 -14.02 30.30
N GLY A 884 17.57 -14.51 31.33
CA GLY A 884 17.96 -14.37 32.73
C GLY A 884 17.35 -13.17 33.46
N LEU A 885 16.42 -12.41 32.83
CA LEU A 885 15.74 -11.29 33.46
C LEU A 885 14.80 -11.77 34.58
N THR A 886 14.75 -11.06 35.71
CA THR A 886 13.81 -11.32 36.81
C THR A 886 12.39 -10.92 36.42
N ASP A 887 11.38 -11.39 37.14
CA ASP A 887 9.98 -11.02 36.88
C ASP A 887 9.74 -9.50 37.02
N ARG A 888 10.52 -8.82 37.84
CA ARG A 888 10.46 -7.37 38.03
C ARG A 888 11.04 -6.63 36.83
N GLU A 889 12.18 -7.07 36.31
CA GLU A 889 12.81 -6.47 35.12
C GLU A 889 11.97 -6.72 33.87
N ILE A 890 11.33 -7.90 33.75
CA ILE A 890 10.41 -8.21 32.67
C ILE A 890 9.15 -7.34 32.78
N ALA A 891 8.64 -7.16 34.00
CA ALA A 891 7.48 -6.32 34.26
C ALA A 891 7.75 -4.86 33.89
N ASP A 892 8.88 -4.31 34.28
CA ASP A 892 9.29 -2.94 33.94
C ASP A 892 9.45 -2.76 32.43
N ARG A 893 10.00 -3.76 31.73
CA ARG A 893 10.25 -3.71 30.28
C ARG A 893 8.98 -3.86 29.44
N LEU A 894 7.99 -4.61 29.93
CA LEU A 894 6.73 -4.88 29.20
C LEU A 894 5.54 -4.10 29.74
N PHE A 895 5.76 -3.19 30.70
CA PHE A 895 4.70 -2.41 31.38
C PHE A 895 3.62 -3.28 32.02
N LEU A 896 4.05 -4.37 32.67
CA LEU A 896 3.20 -5.32 33.40
C LEU A 896 3.47 -5.28 34.90
N SER A 897 2.63 -5.94 35.69
CA SER A 897 2.98 -6.20 37.08
C SER A 897 3.87 -7.45 37.21
N PRO A 898 4.82 -7.53 38.18
CA PRO A 898 5.61 -8.74 38.42
C PRO A 898 4.74 -9.98 38.64
N ARG A 899 3.58 -9.81 39.29
CA ARG A 899 2.60 -10.88 39.51
C ARG A 899 1.99 -11.37 38.20
N THR A 900 1.75 -10.45 37.24
CA THR A 900 1.26 -10.80 35.89
C THR A 900 2.30 -11.60 35.13
N VAL A 901 3.56 -11.20 35.17
CA VAL A 901 4.68 -11.93 34.56
C VAL A 901 4.80 -13.34 35.14
N GLY A 902 4.80 -13.49 36.46
CA GLY A 902 4.82 -14.79 37.11
C GLY A 902 3.63 -15.67 36.70
N SER A 903 2.41 -15.11 36.59
CA SER A 903 1.23 -15.84 36.11
C SER A 903 1.38 -16.34 34.67
N HIS A 904 1.93 -15.51 33.76
CA HIS A 904 2.20 -15.91 32.39
C HIS A 904 3.26 -17.02 32.33
N LEU A 905 4.34 -16.91 33.06
CA LEU A 905 5.39 -17.94 33.15
C LEU A 905 4.81 -19.28 33.65
N HIS A 906 4.06 -19.22 34.74
CA HIS A 906 3.45 -20.44 35.33
C HIS A 906 2.48 -21.15 34.36
N ARG A 907 1.74 -20.39 33.54
CA ARG A 907 0.85 -20.95 32.50
C ARG A 907 1.61 -21.44 31.25
N SER A 908 2.82 -20.97 31.06
CA SER A 908 3.68 -21.37 29.93
C SER A 908 4.46 -22.66 30.22
N TYR A 909 4.81 -22.95 31.48
CA TYR A 909 5.59 -24.14 31.83
C TYR A 909 4.96 -25.46 31.40
N PRO A 910 3.68 -25.74 31.67
CA PRO A 910 3.03 -26.97 31.19
C PRO A 910 3.01 -27.09 29.66
N LYS A 911 2.83 -25.98 28.96
CA LYS A 911 2.83 -25.94 27.51
C LYS A 911 4.21 -26.21 26.89
N LEU A 912 5.26 -25.84 27.62
CA LEU A 912 6.64 -26.07 27.24
C LEU A 912 7.19 -27.42 27.74
N GLY A 913 6.38 -28.19 28.47
CA GLY A 913 6.78 -29.47 29.05
C GLY A 913 7.87 -29.35 30.15
N ILE A 914 7.95 -28.19 30.83
CA ILE A 914 8.94 -27.91 31.89
C ILE A 914 8.26 -27.65 33.23
N ALA A 915 9.01 -27.89 34.31
CA ALA A 915 8.52 -27.73 35.67
C ALA A 915 9.05 -26.45 36.36
N SER A 916 10.08 -25.82 35.81
CA SER A 916 10.73 -24.68 36.46
C SER A 916 11.39 -23.70 35.49
N ARG A 917 11.60 -22.46 35.97
CA ARG A 917 12.23 -21.36 35.20
C ARG A 917 13.63 -21.73 34.68
N HIS A 918 14.42 -22.48 35.43
CA HIS A 918 15.79 -22.86 35.06
C HIS A 918 15.85 -23.67 33.76
N GLN A 919 14.78 -24.42 33.45
CA GLN A 919 14.69 -25.24 32.25
C GLN A 919 14.34 -24.40 30.98
N LEU A 920 13.93 -23.15 31.15
CA LEU A 920 13.59 -22.28 30.01
C LEU A 920 14.81 -22.01 29.08
N ARG A 921 16.00 -21.84 29.69
CA ARG A 921 17.24 -21.61 28.94
C ARG A 921 17.59 -22.82 28.07
N ASP A 922 17.44 -24.01 28.57
CA ASP A 922 17.75 -25.26 27.84
C ASP A 922 16.77 -25.50 26.69
N VAL A 923 15.47 -25.24 26.91
CA VAL A 923 14.44 -25.35 25.88
C VAL A 923 14.64 -24.33 24.76
N ILE A 924 15.03 -23.11 25.09
CA ILE A 924 15.27 -22.06 24.06
C ILE A 924 16.65 -22.20 23.43
N ALA A 925 17.68 -22.63 24.16
CA ALA A 925 18.99 -22.89 23.57
C ALA A 925 18.96 -24.06 22.58
N GLN A 926 18.16 -25.09 22.83
CA GLN A 926 17.89 -26.18 21.87
C GLN A 926 17.18 -25.68 20.60
N THR A 927 16.58 -24.51 20.65
CA THR A 927 15.92 -23.86 19.48
C THR A 927 16.82 -22.90 18.70
N SER A 928 17.98 -22.50 19.27
CA SER A 928 18.82 -21.43 18.72
C SER A 928 20.16 -21.90 18.12
N THR A 929 20.46 -23.20 18.08
CA THR A 929 21.72 -23.72 17.56
C THR A 929 21.50 -24.41 16.20
N PRO A 930 21.86 -23.80 15.06
CA PRO A 930 22.05 -24.55 13.82
C PRO A 930 23.40 -25.29 13.89
N GLY A 931 23.37 -26.63 13.96
CA GLY A 931 24.42 -27.52 13.52
C GLY A 931 25.74 -27.48 14.32
N ALA A 932 25.79 -28.14 15.48
CA ALA A 932 27.02 -28.74 15.94
C ALA A 932 26.97 -30.24 15.58
N GLN A 933 27.79 -30.65 14.62
CA GLN A 933 28.07 -32.07 14.39
C GLN A 933 28.75 -32.66 15.65
N PRO A 934 28.36 -33.84 16.10
CA PRO A 934 29.15 -34.52 17.15
C PRO A 934 30.49 -34.97 16.57
N SER A 935 31.56 -34.61 17.27
CA SER A 935 32.92 -35.07 17.01
C SER A 935 33.01 -36.61 17.07
N PRO A 936 33.73 -37.29 16.21
CA PRO A 936 33.85 -38.76 16.21
C PRO A 936 34.88 -39.26 17.22
N ALA A 937 34.66 -39.00 18.49
CA ALA A 937 35.61 -39.42 19.56
C ALA A 937 34.95 -40.00 20.83
N ASP A 938 33.74 -40.56 20.76
CA ASP A 938 33.17 -41.32 21.87
C ASP A 938 32.38 -42.52 21.34
N VAL A 939 33.11 -43.47 20.75
CA VAL A 939 32.69 -44.88 20.61
C VAL A 939 33.84 -45.76 21.08
N GLN A 940 33.81 -46.09 22.34
CA GLN A 940 34.38 -47.34 22.87
C GLN A 940 33.28 -48.03 23.68
#